data_b73aa003798b9b51f59c8da4df39e43b
#
_entry.id   b73aa003798b9b51f59c8da4df39e43b
#
_cell.length_a   1.000
_cell.length_b   1.000
_cell.length_c   1.000
_cell.angle_alpha   90.00
_cell.angle_beta   90.00
_cell.angle_gamma   90.00
#
_symmetry.space_group_name_H-M   'P 1'
#
loop_
_entity.id
_entity.type
_entity.pdbx_description
1 polymer ?
#
loop_
_entity_poly.entity_id
_entity_poly.type
_entity_poly.pdbx_seq_one_letter_code
_entity_poly.pdbx_strand_id
1 'polypeptide(L)'
;MPAPVHPTPLVIRPAADLLQRVPALCHASQALARHYATNHFVSDAELQQIGQQLWQVLSLTETFAQEFDQARQQAGAHILPILIDSPVAAVQQLPWETLYHPTYGFLGKTNGFTLARRVRTAPPVTIAPETGPLRVLIFTTLPDDLDAEKGRLDIEEEQAQLLEALTPWILQGIVVLEMPDDGRFSTLQHDLRTFQPHLLFFSGHGKFIQPPYGDTAPYATLLFESETGSSESIDETQLAQALLGSSVQCVVLSACESGMTASDALTTGVAWRLSELGIPHVIGMRESVLDRAGTLFARHFCDAVARREQIDVALQQGRQAITTPLQASPWLAQDGSGLAEQSLGQWCLPMLITQEAARPLIDWRFTPVPLVQELTNQSLQTISLPLRFLGRRAELRQLQGRLRQGQLRQLLITGPGGQGKTALAGKLAQTLQQRGYQVLAWSARPGHAWEDFQFELELQLTKANTERYDRMLPRCTDEGDKARLLLRLLLQQSNNRLLLFFDNLETLQDPVTRTLTNATVVAWLGAAQTFTAQGLILLLTSRWQLPDWPDGDHLPLVHASYGDFLQMARPQLPLAFFQARDRVRRLYATLHGNGRGLTFFAAAIQNMAIAEEAAFLARLAQATIETQTDMALAQIMQHLAPTAQALLHRLPAYQTP
;
A
#
# COMPACT_ATOMS: atom_id res chain seq x y z
N MET A 1 28.89 -7.79 13.95
CA MET A 1 28.51 -8.77 14.98
C MET A 1 28.64 -10.15 14.36
N PRO A 2 29.10 -11.20 15.06
CA PRO A 2 29.06 -12.56 14.54
C PRO A 2 27.60 -12.91 14.19
N ALA A 3 27.41 -13.67 13.11
CA ALA A 3 26.09 -14.15 12.74
C ALA A 3 25.46 -14.89 13.93
N PRO A 4 24.17 -14.69 14.24
CA PRO A 4 23.52 -15.42 15.32
C PRO A 4 23.64 -16.93 15.04
N VAL A 5 24.06 -17.68 16.07
CA VAL A 5 24.13 -19.14 16.00
C VAL A 5 22.69 -19.65 15.93
N HIS A 6 22.30 -20.17 14.77
CA HIS A 6 20.96 -20.73 14.60
C HIS A 6 20.96 -22.18 15.07
N PRO A 7 20.03 -22.56 15.94
CA PRO A 7 19.87 -23.96 16.31
C PRO A 7 19.43 -24.79 15.09
N THR A 8 19.85 -26.04 15.07
CA THR A 8 19.41 -27.00 14.03
C THR A 8 17.88 -27.13 14.10
N PRO A 9 17.14 -26.99 12.97
CA PRO A 9 15.70 -27.11 12.99
C PRO A 9 15.24 -28.51 13.37
N LEU A 10 14.19 -28.60 14.18
CA LEU A 10 13.47 -29.85 14.41
C LEU A 10 12.64 -30.15 13.16
N VAL A 11 13.00 -31.22 12.46
CA VAL A 11 12.26 -31.64 11.25
C VAL A 11 11.24 -32.69 11.63
N ILE A 12 9.97 -32.32 11.57
CA ILE A 12 8.83 -33.23 11.81
C ILE A 12 8.43 -33.85 10.46
N ARG A 13 8.40 -35.19 10.41
CA ARG A 13 7.95 -35.96 9.24
C ARG A 13 6.69 -36.74 9.57
N PRO A 14 5.50 -36.12 9.41
CA PRO A 14 4.25 -36.81 9.63
C PRO A 14 4.12 -38.03 8.69
N ALA A 15 3.52 -39.10 9.19
CA ALA A 15 3.30 -40.31 8.40
C ALA A 15 2.43 -39.98 7.15
N ALA A 16 2.77 -40.58 6.00
CA ALA A 16 2.04 -40.33 4.75
C ALA A 16 0.55 -40.70 4.83
N ASP A 17 0.22 -41.73 5.67
CA ASP A 17 -1.13 -42.21 5.93
C ASP A 17 -1.81 -41.52 7.13
N LEU A 18 -1.26 -40.42 7.63
CA LEU A 18 -1.76 -39.69 8.80
C LEU A 18 -3.27 -39.42 8.75
N LEU A 19 -3.76 -38.91 7.62
CA LEU A 19 -5.18 -38.57 7.44
C LEU A 19 -6.08 -39.81 7.36
N GLN A 20 -5.54 -40.94 6.92
CA GLN A 20 -6.27 -42.23 6.95
C GLN A 20 -6.37 -42.76 8.36
N ARG A 21 -5.30 -42.61 9.17
CA ARG A 21 -5.28 -43.02 10.57
C ARG A 21 -6.15 -42.17 11.48
N VAL A 22 -6.22 -40.85 11.16
CA VAL A 22 -6.97 -39.87 11.98
C VAL A 22 -7.86 -38.99 11.09
N PRO A 23 -8.96 -39.57 10.56
CA PRO A 23 -9.89 -38.82 9.68
C PRO A 23 -10.49 -37.59 10.37
N ALA A 24 -10.59 -37.60 11.71
CA ALA A 24 -11.09 -36.47 12.49
C ALA A 24 -10.28 -35.20 12.27
N LEU A 25 -8.97 -35.27 12.03
CA LEU A 25 -8.13 -34.09 11.71
C LEU A 25 -8.52 -33.44 10.37
N CYS A 26 -8.84 -34.24 9.36
CA CYS A 26 -9.30 -33.75 8.09
C CYS A 26 -10.63 -32.99 8.24
N HIS A 27 -11.59 -33.59 8.97
CA HIS A 27 -12.88 -32.97 9.25
C HIS A 27 -12.74 -31.68 10.08
N ALA A 28 -11.86 -31.67 11.10
CA ALA A 28 -11.60 -30.50 11.91
C ALA A 28 -10.96 -29.37 11.09
N SER A 29 -10.00 -29.69 10.22
CA SER A 29 -9.38 -28.72 9.32
C SER A 29 -10.39 -28.11 8.34
N GLN A 30 -11.26 -28.94 7.74
CA GLN A 30 -12.33 -28.47 6.85
C GLN A 30 -13.41 -27.65 7.58
N ALA A 31 -13.73 -28.01 8.84
CA ALA A 31 -14.65 -27.23 9.67
C ALA A 31 -14.04 -25.85 10.00
N LEU A 32 -12.75 -25.82 10.32
CA LEU A 32 -12.01 -24.59 10.58
C LEU A 32 -12.02 -23.65 9.36
N ALA A 33 -11.74 -24.19 8.17
CA ALA A 33 -11.79 -23.43 6.93
C ALA A 33 -13.19 -22.83 6.68
N ARG A 34 -14.24 -23.62 6.88
CA ARG A 34 -15.63 -23.14 6.76
C ARG A 34 -15.96 -22.04 7.76
N HIS A 35 -15.46 -22.12 9.00
CA HIS A 35 -15.67 -21.08 10.01
C HIS A 35 -15.04 -19.78 9.58
N TYR A 36 -13.79 -19.78 9.09
CA TYR A 36 -13.14 -18.57 8.56
C TYR A 36 -13.88 -17.99 7.36
N ALA A 37 -14.31 -18.85 6.43
CA ALA A 37 -15.05 -18.41 5.25
C ALA A 37 -16.41 -17.76 5.60
N THR A 38 -17.08 -18.23 6.68
CA THR A 38 -18.40 -17.73 7.07
C THR A 38 -18.33 -16.56 8.03
N ASN A 39 -17.48 -16.63 9.05
CA ASN A 39 -17.47 -15.71 10.20
C ASN A 39 -16.19 -14.86 10.25
N HIS A 40 -15.19 -15.15 9.41
CA HIS A 40 -13.87 -14.51 9.38
C HIS A 40 -13.05 -14.64 10.69
N PHE A 41 -13.50 -15.42 11.68
CA PHE A 41 -12.78 -15.61 12.93
C PHE A 41 -13.09 -16.96 13.59
N VAL A 42 -12.14 -17.43 14.43
CA VAL A 42 -12.24 -18.64 15.22
C VAL A 42 -11.63 -18.37 16.59
N SER A 43 -12.21 -18.89 17.65
CA SER A 43 -11.71 -18.71 19.01
C SER A 43 -10.40 -19.48 19.25
N ASP A 44 -9.53 -18.97 20.13
CA ASP A 44 -8.33 -19.69 20.56
C ASP A 44 -8.66 -21.05 21.21
N ALA A 45 -9.84 -21.21 21.81
CA ALA A 45 -10.27 -22.50 22.39
C ALA A 45 -10.52 -23.56 21.32
N GLU A 46 -11.14 -23.20 20.21
CA GLU A 46 -11.34 -24.11 19.06
C GLU A 46 -10.00 -24.46 18.41
N LEU A 47 -9.12 -23.47 18.21
CA LEU A 47 -7.77 -23.69 17.69
C LEU A 47 -6.94 -24.59 18.61
N GLN A 48 -7.10 -24.46 19.92
CA GLN A 48 -6.41 -25.30 20.92
C GLN A 48 -6.82 -26.76 20.80
N GLN A 49 -8.11 -27.06 20.60
CA GLN A 49 -8.57 -28.44 20.40
C GLN A 49 -7.89 -29.09 19.19
N ILE A 50 -7.82 -28.38 18.07
CA ILE A 50 -7.16 -28.89 16.87
C ILE A 50 -5.66 -29.05 17.12
N GLY A 51 -5.02 -28.05 17.73
CA GLY A 51 -3.60 -28.07 18.04
C GLY A 51 -3.20 -29.22 19.00
N GLN A 52 -4.04 -29.51 19.96
CA GLN A 52 -3.86 -30.66 20.86
C GLN A 52 -3.98 -32.00 20.11
N GLN A 53 -4.94 -32.13 19.20
CA GLN A 53 -5.06 -33.33 18.36
C GLN A 53 -3.81 -33.51 17.47
N LEU A 54 -3.32 -32.45 16.86
CA LEU A 54 -2.08 -32.49 16.07
C LEU A 54 -0.90 -32.95 16.93
N TRP A 55 -0.76 -32.40 18.13
CA TRP A 55 0.30 -32.79 19.06
C TRP A 55 0.21 -34.22 19.47
N GLN A 56 -1.00 -34.69 19.86
CA GLN A 56 -1.27 -36.07 20.26
C GLN A 56 -0.88 -37.05 19.17
N VAL A 57 -1.25 -36.77 17.92
CA VAL A 57 -0.95 -37.64 16.78
C VAL A 57 0.55 -37.76 16.52
N LEU A 58 1.29 -36.66 16.63
CA LEU A 58 2.75 -36.70 16.54
C LEU A 58 3.38 -37.47 17.70
N SER A 59 2.82 -37.34 18.89
CA SER A 59 3.30 -37.99 20.12
C SER A 59 2.91 -39.46 20.25
N LEU A 60 2.15 -40.04 19.30
CA LEU A 60 1.91 -41.48 19.27
C LEU A 60 3.20 -42.30 19.06
N THR A 61 4.25 -41.67 18.56
CA THR A 61 5.59 -42.26 18.50
C THR A 61 6.40 -41.74 19.70
N GLU A 62 6.85 -42.66 20.58
CA GLU A 62 7.68 -42.31 21.76
C GLU A 62 8.93 -41.51 21.38
N THR A 63 9.45 -41.70 20.18
CA THR A 63 10.62 -40.98 19.66
C THR A 63 10.39 -39.51 19.48
N PHE A 64 9.22 -39.08 19.01
CA PHE A 64 8.96 -37.65 18.70
C PHE A 64 9.04 -36.76 19.95
N ALA A 65 8.42 -37.17 21.07
CA ALA A 65 8.46 -36.39 22.29
C ALA A 65 9.90 -36.20 22.79
N GLN A 66 10.69 -37.28 22.74
CA GLN A 66 12.11 -37.24 23.11
C GLN A 66 12.95 -36.33 22.17
N GLU A 67 12.73 -36.44 20.86
CA GLU A 67 13.37 -35.57 19.87
C GLU A 67 13.04 -34.10 20.07
N PHE A 68 11.77 -33.80 20.38
CA PHE A 68 11.33 -32.44 20.67
C PHE A 68 12.02 -31.88 21.92
N ASP A 69 12.01 -32.62 23.02
CA ASP A 69 12.63 -32.19 24.28
C ASP A 69 14.15 -32.00 24.12
N GLN A 70 14.80 -32.92 23.43
CA GLN A 70 16.22 -32.82 23.13
C GLN A 70 16.54 -31.59 22.24
N ALA A 71 15.77 -31.37 21.20
CA ALA A 71 15.94 -30.19 20.33
C ALA A 71 15.72 -28.89 21.10
N ARG A 72 14.69 -28.84 21.99
CA ARG A 72 14.44 -27.68 22.85
C ARG A 72 15.56 -27.41 23.84
N GLN A 73 16.12 -28.46 24.44
CA GLN A 73 17.28 -28.35 25.33
C GLN A 73 18.52 -27.84 24.58
N GLN A 74 18.78 -28.37 23.38
CA GLN A 74 19.92 -27.93 22.55
C GLN A 74 19.77 -26.47 22.09
N ALA A 75 18.56 -26.02 21.79
CA ALA A 75 18.29 -24.63 21.44
C ALA A 75 18.51 -23.67 22.62
N GLY A 76 18.37 -24.13 23.88
CA GLY A 76 18.60 -23.34 25.07
C GLY A 76 17.74 -22.06 25.12
N ALA A 77 18.37 -20.90 25.10
CA ALA A 77 17.71 -19.59 25.07
C ALA A 77 17.31 -19.14 23.62
N HIS A 78 17.76 -19.86 22.59
CA HIS A 78 17.47 -19.51 21.21
C HIS A 78 16.08 -20.03 20.79
N ILE A 79 15.55 -19.41 19.73
CA ILE A 79 14.31 -19.86 19.08
C ILE A 79 14.57 -21.22 18.41
N LEU A 80 13.69 -22.20 18.67
CA LEU A 80 13.75 -23.51 18.01
C LEU A 80 12.92 -23.46 16.71
N PRO A 81 13.54 -23.54 15.53
CA PRO A 81 12.81 -23.67 14.29
C PRO A 81 12.19 -25.07 14.17
N ILE A 82 10.92 -25.13 13.83
CA ILE A 82 10.16 -26.38 13.56
C ILE A 82 9.82 -26.40 12.08
N LEU A 83 10.18 -27.49 11.39
CA LEU A 83 9.97 -27.67 9.96
C LEU A 83 9.11 -28.90 9.70
N ILE A 84 7.91 -28.71 9.15
CA ILE A 84 7.01 -29.79 8.74
C ILE A 84 7.43 -30.24 7.34
N ASP A 85 7.92 -31.45 7.23
CA ASP A 85 8.44 -32.07 5.99
C ASP A 85 7.55 -33.27 5.59
N SER A 86 6.56 -33.03 4.71
CA SER A 86 5.69 -34.07 4.19
C SER A 86 5.61 -34.02 2.67
N PRO A 87 5.68 -35.17 1.97
CA PRO A 87 5.43 -35.23 0.53
C PRO A 87 3.93 -35.19 0.18
N VAL A 88 3.03 -35.25 1.18
CA VAL A 88 1.59 -35.33 0.98
C VAL A 88 0.97 -33.94 1.15
N ALA A 89 0.42 -33.40 0.07
CA ALA A 89 -0.17 -32.07 0.06
C ALA A 89 -1.26 -31.89 1.13
N ALA A 90 -2.17 -32.84 1.26
CA ALA A 90 -3.24 -32.80 2.26
C ALA A 90 -2.70 -32.77 3.70
N VAL A 91 -1.58 -33.40 4.01
CA VAL A 91 -0.91 -33.30 5.31
C VAL A 91 -0.27 -31.92 5.49
N GLN A 92 0.31 -31.36 4.43
CA GLN A 92 0.85 -30.00 4.46
C GLN A 92 -0.22 -28.93 4.70
N GLN A 93 -1.46 -29.18 4.27
CA GLN A 93 -2.60 -28.27 4.44
C GLN A 93 -3.19 -28.26 5.85
N LEU A 94 -2.81 -29.18 6.73
CA LEU A 94 -3.25 -29.16 8.12
C LEU A 94 -2.80 -27.86 8.82
N PRO A 95 -3.56 -27.35 9.81
CA PRO A 95 -3.27 -26.10 10.52
C PRO A 95 -2.12 -26.24 11.51
N TRP A 96 -0.92 -26.54 11.02
CA TRP A 96 0.27 -26.77 11.85
C TRP A 96 0.61 -25.58 12.74
N GLU A 97 0.24 -24.34 12.36
CA GLU A 97 0.40 -23.14 13.14
C GLU A 97 -0.28 -23.22 14.50
N THR A 98 -1.36 -24.01 14.59
CA THR A 98 -2.12 -24.22 15.83
C THR A 98 -1.50 -25.30 16.74
N LEU A 99 -0.38 -25.93 16.33
CA LEU A 99 0.25 -27.01 17.13
C LEU A 99 0.41 -26.60 18.59
N TYR A 100 -0.21 -27.38 19.49
CA TYR A 100 -0.33 -27.01 20.91
C TYR A 100 0.39 -28.01 21.81
N HIS A 101 1.45 -27.51 22.46
CA HIS A 101 2.22 -28.29 23.43
C HIS A 101 1.66 -28.09 24.84
N PRO A 102 1.54 -29.15 25.68
CA PRO A 102 0.97 -29.05 27.03
C PRO A 102 1.64 -28.02 27.92
N THR A 103 2.97 -27.86 27.81
CA THR A 103 3.76 -26.92 28.62
C THR A 103 3.92 -25.56 27.98
N TYR A 104 4.12 -25.49 26.66
CA TYR A 104 4.47 -24.24 25.97
C TYR A 104 3.25 -23.55 25.31
N GLY A 105 2.09 -24.19 25.26
CA GLY A 105 0.93 -23.67 24.56
C GLY A 105 1.07 -23.75 23.04
N PHE A 106 0.52 -22.78 22.32
CA PHE A 106 0.61 -22.71 20.86
C PHE A 106 2.04 -22.42 20.42
N LEU A 107 2.68 -23.36 19.73
CA LEU A 107 4.05 -23.19 19.23
C LEU A 107 4.13 -22.12 18.14
N GLY A 108 3.08 -21.94 17.34
CA GLY A 108 2.99 -20.87 16.34
C GLY A 108 2.70 -19.47 16.91
N LYS A 109 2.52 -19.33 18.25
CA LYS A 109 2.20 -18.07 18.92
C LYS A 109 3.28 -17.62 19.90
N THR A 110 4.09 -18.56 20.41
CA THR A 110 5.10 -18.29 21.46
C THR A 110 6.43 -17.81 20.88
N ASN A 111 7.19 -17.03 21.66
CA ASN A 111 8.49 -16.50 21.26
C ASN A 111 9.62 -17.54 21.14
N GLY A 112 9.40 -18.72 21.67
CA GLY A 112 10.44 -19.76 21.75
C GLY A 112 10.55 -20.66 20.52
N PHE A 113 9.63 -20.51 19.55
CA PHE A 113 9.53 -21.38 18.39
C PHE A 113 9.19 -20.59 17.13
N THR A 114 9.64 -21.12 15.98
CA THR A 114 9.11 -20.76 14.67
C THR A 114 8.58 -22.01 13.98
N LEU A 115 7.64 -21.84 13.06
CA LEU A 115 7.03 -22.96 12.37
C LEU A 115 6.91 -22.69 10.87
N ALA A 116 7.46 -23.60 10.07
CA ALA A 116 7.46 -23.53 8.62
C ALA A 116 7.18 -24.90 7.99
N ARG A 117 6.84 -24.90 6.71
CA ARG A 117 6.63 -26.11 5.90
C ARG A 117 7.76 -26.26 4.87
N ARG A 118 8.14 -27.48 4.57
CA ARG A 118 9.08 -27.80 3.49
C ARG A 118 8.36 -28.49 2.35
N VAL A 119 8.58 -27.96 1.14
CA VAL A 119 8.22 -28.63 -0.12
C VAL A 119 9.49 -29.18 -0.74
N ARG A 120 9.50 -30.47 -1.02
CA ARG A 120 10.65 -31.10 -1.71
C ARG A 120 10.56 -30.78 -3.18
N THR A 121 11.45 -29.95 -3.65
CA THR A 121 11.61 -29.66 -5.08
C THR A 121 12.67 -30.59 -5.68
N ALA A 122 12.53 -30.90 -6.94
CA ALA A 122 13.58 -31.52 -7.73
C ALA A 122 14.14 -30.48 -8.70
N PRO A 123 15.44 -30.34 -8.83
CA PRO A 123 16.48 -30.04 -7.86
C PRO A 123 16.34 -28.63 -7.24
N PRO A 124 16.97 -28.32 -6.10
CA PRO A 124 16.89 -26.98 -5.53
C PRO A 124 17.55 -25.95 -6.44
N VAL A 125 16.77 -25.00 -6.93
CA VAL A 125 17.32 -23.82 -7.61
C VAL A 125 17.92 -22.91 -6.56
N THR A 126 19.24 -22.89 -6.45
CA THR A 126 19.95 -22.01 -5.49
C THR A 126 20.25 -20.66 -6.14
N ILE A 127 19.34 -19.71 -5.96
CA ILE A 127 19.62 -18.31 -6.26
C ILE A 127 20.50 -17.79 -5.11
N ALA A 128 21.76 -17.47 -5.37
CA ALA A 128 22.66 -16.99 -4.32
C ALA A 128 22.17 -15.63 -3.78
N PRO A 129 22.20 -15.39 -2.44
CA PRO A 129 21.89 -14.08 -1.88
C PRO A 129 22.87 -13.02 -2.40
N GLU A 130 22.34 -11.94 -2.96
CA GLU A 130 23.12 -10.81 -3.46
C GLU A 130 23.58 -9.90 -2.32
N THR A 131 24.75 -9.27 -2.46
CA THR A 131 25.24 -8.27 -1.50
C THR A 131 24.67 -6.90 -1.87
N GLY A 132 24.09 -6.18 -0.92
CA GLY A 132 23.55 -4.83 -1.14
C GLY A 132 22.33 -4.53 -0.28
N PRO A 133 21.68 -3.37 -0.49
CA PRO A 133 20.46 -3.06 0.22
C PRO A 133 19.34 -4.03 -0.15
N LEU A 134 18.46 -4.29 0.82
CA LEU A 134 17.27 -5.11 0.60
C LEU A 134 16.30 -4.37 -0.34
N ARG A 135 16.07 -4.91 -1.53
CA ARG A 135 15.09 -4.38 -2.49
C ARG A 135 13.73 -5.01 -2.20
N VAL A 136 12.77 -4.17 -1.81
CA VAL A 136 11.40 -4.56 -1.47
C VAL A 136 10.45 -4.01 -2.53
N LEU A 137 9.68 -4.87 -3.17
CA LEU A 137 8.59 -4.50 -4.07
C LEU A 137 7.26 -4.75 -3.36
N ILE A 138 6.52 -3.69 -3.08
CA ILE A 138 5.14 -3.77 -2.58
C ILE A 138 4.22 -3.62 -3.78
N PHE A 139 3.68 -4.73 -4.26
CA PHE A 139 2.84 -4.79 -5.44
C PHE A 139 1.38 -4.98 -5.04
N THR A 140 0.53 -4.03 -5.39
CA THR A 140 -0.88 -4.06 -5.03
C THR A 140 -1.78 -4.05 -6.24
N THR A 141 -2.84 -4.87 -6.20
CA THR A 141 -3.84 -4.94 -7.26
C THR A 141 -5.22 -4.58 -6.73
N LEU A 142 -5.93 -3.70 -7.43
CA LEU A 142 -7.27 -3.28 -7.05
C LEU A 142 -8.11 -3.00 -8.31
N PRO A 143 -8.58 -4.05 -9.01
CA PRO A 143 -9.46 -3.89 -10.15
C PRO A 143 -10.72 -3.09 -9.84
N ASP A 144 -11.16 -2.24 -10.79
CA ASP A 144 -12.30 -1.33 -10.60
C ASP A 144 -13.67 -2.03 -10.65
N ASP A 145 -13.74 -3.23 -11.22
CA ASP A 145 -14.96 -4.06 -11.35
C ASP A 145 -15.24 -4.91 -10.10
N LEU A 146 -14.37 -4.88 -9.11
CA LEU A 146 -14.64 -5.51 -7.82
C LEU A 146 -15.67 -4.71 -7.03
N ASP A 147 -16.61 -5.42 -6.42
CA ASP A 147 -17.69 -4.80 -5.63
C ASP A 147 -17.11 -3.96 -4.48
N ALA A 148 -17.27 -2.64 -4.59
CA ALA A 148 -16.74 -1.69 -3.61
C ALA A 148 -17.32 -1.89 -2.19
N GLU A 149 -18.47 -2.54 -2.05
CA GLU A 149 -19.12 -2.77 -0.76
C GLU A 149 -18.69 -4.09 -0.12
N LYS A 150 -18.23 -5.07 -0.88
CA LYS A 150 -18.01 -6.45 -0.43
C LYS A 150 -16.56 -6.92 -0.39
N GLY A 151 -15.64 -6.22 -1.03
CA GLY A 151 -14.31 -6.80 -1.20
C GLY A 151 -13.18 -5.82 -1.49
N ARG A 152 -13.42 -4.51 -1.38
CA ARG A 152 -12.34 -3.55 -1.61
C ARG A 152 -11.45 -3.48 -0.38
N LEU A 153 -10.26 -4.04 -0.48
CA LEU A 153 -9.22 -4.00 0.56
C LEU A 153 -8.85 -2.55 0.89
N ASP A 154 -8.53 -2.27 2.16
CA ASP A 154 -7.94 -0.99 2.56
C ASP A 154 -6.45 -0.96 2.22
N ILE A 155 -6.17 -1.06 0.91
CA ILE A 155 -4.81 -1.11 0.37
C ILE A 155 -4.03 0.16 0.70
N GLU A 156 -4.69 1.31 0.71
CA GLU A 156 -4.02 2.57 1.06
C GLU A 156 -3.56 2.58 2.52
N GLU A 157 -4.34 1.99 3.45
CA GLU A 157 -3.89 1.83 4.84
C GLU A 157 -2.73 0.87 4.93
N GLU A 158 -2.81 -0.29 4.28
CA GLU A 158 -1.73 -1.27 4.28
C GLU A 158 -0.43 -0.66 3.73
N GLN A 159 -0.50 0.02 2.58
CA GLN A 159 0.65 0.71 1.99
C GLN A 159 1.22 1.79 2.93
N ALA A 160 0.37 2.58 3.58
CA ALA A 160 0.82 3.63 4.50
C ALA A 160 1.54 3.03 5.71
N GLN A 161 1.03 1.94 6.28
CA GLN A 161 1.65 1.25 7.41
C GLN A 161 2.98 0.59 7.03
N LEU A 162 3.06 -0.01 5.84
CA LEU A 162 4.30 -0.58 5.32
C LEU A 162 5.37 0.50 5.09
N LEU A 163 4.97 1.62 4.49
CA LEU A 163 5.87 2.76 4.26
C LEU A 163 6.36 3.35 5.59
N GLU A 164 5.48 3.51 6.57
CA GLU A 164 5.85 3.97 7.92
C GLU A 164 6.89 3.03 8.55
N ALA A 165 6.66 1.72 8.49
CA ALA A 165 7.57 0.72 9.05
C ALA A 165 8.94 0.70 8.36
N LEU A 166 8.98 0.87 7.03
CA LEU A 166 10.20 0.79 6.25
C LEU A 166 10.98 2.12 6.14
N THR A 167 10.32 3.28 6.37
CA THR A 167 10.95 4.60 6.24
C THR A 167 12.27 4.75 7.00
N PRO A 168 12.40 4.34 8.29
CA PRO A 168 13.67 4.46 9.01
C PRO A 168 14.81 3.70 8.34
N TRP A 169 14.50 2.54 7.76
CA TRP A 169 15.47 1.66 7.09
C TRP A 169 15.84 2.14 5.69
N ILE A 170 14.89 2.77 5.00
CA ILE A 170 15.11 3.45 3.72
C ILE A 170 16.09 4.63 3.93
N LEU A 171 15.85 5.46 4.93
CA LEU A 171 16.71 6.61 5.24
C LEU A 171 18.13 6.18 5.63
N GLN A 172 18.29 5.02 6.26
CA GLN A 172 19.58 4.44 6.58
C GLN A 172 20.28 3.75 5.39
N GLY A 173 19.63 3.64 4.23
CA GLY A 173 20.15 2.94 3.06
C GLY A 173 20.18 1.41 3.21
N ILE A 174 19.45 0.86 4.16
CA ILE A 174 19.32 -0.60 4.37
C ILE A 174 18.28 -1.19 3.43
N VAL A 175 17.21 -0.46 3.15
CA VAL A 175 16.10 -0.85 2.29
C VAL A 175 15.97 0.09 1.10
N VAL A 176 15.75 -0.48 -0.09
CA VAL A 176 15.26 0.25 -1.27
C VAL A 176 13.86 -0.26 -1.56
N LEU A 177 12.91 0.65 -1.66
CA LEU A 177 11.49 0.34 -1.81
C LEU A 177 10.96 0.80 -3.16
N GLU A 178 10.23 -0.09 -3.85
CA GLU A 178 9.39 0.24 -5.01
C GLU A 178 7.92 -0.10 -4.69
N MET A 179 7.02 0.83 -5.06
CA MET A 179 5.57 0.69 -4.87
C MET A 179 4.87 1.20 -6.14
N PRO A 180 4.61 0.34 -7.13
CA PRO A 180 3.95 0.72 -8.37
C PRO A 180 2.54 1.28 -8.11
N ASP A 181 2.15 2.28 -8.89
CA ASP A 181 0.83 2.91 -8.77
C ASP A 181 -0.27 2.16 -9.54
N ASP A 182 0.08 1.14 -10.34
CA ASP A 182 -0.88 0.24 -10.98
C ASP A 182 -0.62 -1.23 -10.63
N GLY A 183 -1.68 -2.03 -10.66
CA GLY A 183 -1.65 -3.46 -10.37
C GLY A 183 -1.69 -4.35 -11.61
N ARG A 184 -1.10 -3.93 -12.75
CA ARG A 184 -1.08 -4.73 -13.98
C ARG A 184 0.01 -5.79 -13.94
N PHE A 185 -0.28 -6.95 -14.51
CA PHE A 185 0.71 -8.02 -14.59
C PHE A 185 1.95 -7.62 -15.39
N SER A 186 1.78 -6.84 -16.46
CA SER A 186 2.89 -6.29 -17.25
C SER A 186 3.79 -5.36 -16.43
N THR A 187 3.25 -4.62 -15.46
CA THR A 187 4.03 -3.80 -14.52
C THR A 187 4.84 -4.66 -13.56
N LEU A 188 4.23 -5.70 -12.99
CA LEU A 188 4.98 -6.67 -12.18
C LEU A 188 6.15 -7.27 -12.96
N GLN A 189 5.92 -7.73 -14.20
CA GLN A 189 6.98 -8.29 -15.04
C GLN A 189 8.08 -7.28 -15.35
N HIS A 190 7.71 -6.01 -15.55
CA HIS A 190 8.69 -4.94 -15.75
C HIS A 190 9.56 -4.73 -14.51
N ASP A 191 8.95 -4.62 -13.33
CA ASP A 191 9.67 -4.35 -12.08
C ASP A 191 10.53 -5.54 -11.64
N LEU A 192 10.07 -6.76 -11.87
CA LEU A 192 10.91 -7.96 -11.66
C LEU A 192 12.21 -7.91 -12.47
N ARG A 193 12.19 -7.37 -13.69
CA ARG A 193 13.37 -7.28 -14.56
C ARG A 193 14.25 -6.07 -14.26
N THR A 194 13.65 -4.91 -13.93
CA THR A 194 14.37 -3.63 -13.81
C THR A 194 14.76 -3.31 -12.38
N PHE A 195 13.86 -3.49 -11.44
CA PHE A 195 14.11 -3.27 -10.02
C PHE A 195 14.76 -4.47 -9.34
N GLN A 196 14.49 -5.70 -9.84
CA GLN A 196 15.04 -6.96 -9.33
C GLN A 196 14.86 -7.12 -7.81
N PRO A 197 13.62 -7.18 -7.29
CA PRO A 197 13.36 -7.23 -5.87
C PRO A 197 13.84 -8.53 -5.22
N HIS A 198 14.31 -8.47 -3.97
CA HIS A 198 14.58 -9.65 -3.15
C HIS A 198 13.33 -10.11 -2.39
N LEU A 199 12.47 -9.16 -2.00
CA LEU A 199 11.18 -9.40 -1.35
C LEU A 199 10.07 -8.82 -2.22
N LEU A 200 9.15 -9.67 -2.66
CA LEU A 200 7.88 -9.30 -3.28
C LEU A 200 6.77 -9.44 -2.25
N PHE A 201 6.15 -8.32 -1.88
CA PHE A 201 4.92 -8.28 -1.09
C PHE A 201 3.74 -8.02 -2.03
N PHE A 202 2.93 -9.04 -2.27
CA PHE A 202 1.75 -8.94 -3.11
C PHE A 202 0.50 -8.77 -2.25
N SER A 203 -0.28 -7.72 -2.50
CA SER A 203 -1.56 -7.46 -1.87
C SER A 203 -2.64 -7.33 -2.94
N GLY A 204 -3.71 -8.12 -2.83
CA GLY A 204 -4.76 -8.15 -3.84
C GLY A 204 -5.81 -9.22 -3.56
N HIS A 205 -6.56 -9.54 -4.60
CA HIS A 205 -7.58 -10.59 -4.56
C HIS A 205 -7.15 -11.82 -5.33
N GLY A 206 -7.66 -12.96 -4.89
CA GLY A 206 -7.53 -14.21 -5.60
C GLY A 206 -8.89 -14.82 -5.93
N LYS A 207 -8.92 -15.73 -6.89
CA LYS A 207 -10.07 -16.55 -7.24
C LYS A 207 -9.66 -17.99 -7.43
N PHE A 208 -10.55 -18.88 -7.02
CA PHE A 208 -10.44 -20.29 -7.35
C PHE A 208 -11.36 -20.60 -8.52
N ILE A 209 -10.80 -21.08 -9.62
CA ILE A 209 -11.55 -21.39 -10.84
C ILE A 209 -11.80 -22.89 -10.89
N GLN A 210 -13.06 -23.27 -10.93
CA GLN A 210 -13.51 -24.62 -11.14
C GLN A 210 -14.02 -24.71 -12.59
N PRO A 211 -13.28 -25.36 -13.50
CA PRO A 211 -13.71 -25.45 -14.90
C PRO A 211 -15.07 -26.17 -15.01
N PRO A 212 -16.02 -25.62 -15.78
CA PRO A 212 -17.38 -26.16 -15.86
C PRO A 212 -17.47 -27.50 -16.58
N TYR A 213 -16.48 -27.89 -17.38
CA TYR A 213 -16.45 -29.16 -18.12
C TYR A 213 -14.99 -29.63 -18.33
N GLY A 214 -14.74 -30.94 -18.17
CA GLY A 214 -13.52 -31.62 -18.62
C GLY A 214 -12.59 -32.06 -17.50
N ASP A 215 -11.51 -32.75 -17.91
CA ASP A 215 -10.47 -33.32 -17.03
C ASP A 215 -9.51 -32.29 -16.42
N THR A 216 -9.81 -31.00 -16.53
CA THR A 216 -8.95 -29.94 -16.01
C THR A 216 -9.17 -29.79 -14.50
N ALA A 217 -8.14 -29.99 -13.71
CA ALA A 217 -8.17 -29.79 -12.26
C ALA A 217 -8.49 -28.31 -11.92
N PRO A 218 -9.19 -28.04 -10.81
CA PRO A 218 -9.35 -26.68 -10.31
C PRO A 218 -8.02 -26.01 -10.08
N TYR A 219 -7.90 -24.71 -10.37
CA TYR A 219 -6.66 -23.94 -10.24
C TYR A 219 -6.90 -22.56 -9.61
N ALA A 220 -5.86 -22.05 -8.98
CA ALA A 220 -5.89 -20.76 -8.32
C ALA A 220 -5.41 -19.64 -9.26
N THR A 221 -6.06 -18.48 -9.18
CA THR A 221 -5.65 -17.27 -9.90
C THR A 221 -5.58 -16.08 -8.97
N LEU A 222 -4.66 -15.17 -9.27
CA LEU A 222 -4.63 -13.84 -8.68
C LEU A 222 -5.24 -12.84 -9.65
N LEU A 223 -5.97 -11.86 -9.11
CA LEU A 223 -6.60 -10.81 -9.89
C LEU A 223 -5.65 -9.63 -10.04
N PHE A 224 -5.27 -9.35 -11.27
CA PHE A 224 -4.50 -8.17 -11.65
C PHE A 224 -5.42 -7.13 -12.30
N GLU A 225 -4.90 -5.94 -12.52
CA GLU A 225 -5.58 -4.88 -13.25
C GLU A 225 -5.27 -5.00 -14.76
N SER A 226 -6.30 -4.99 -15.61
CA SER A 226 -6.13 -4.88 -17.05
C SER A 226 -5.74 -3.44 -17.45
N GLU A 227 -5.50 -3.19 -18.74
CA GLU A 227 -5.27 -1.83 -19.26
C GLU A 227 -6.45 -0.89 -19.03
N THR A 228 -7.67 -1.43 -19.00
CA THR A 228 -8.89 -0.67 -18.76
C THR A 228 -9.25 -0.54 -17.29
N GLY A 229 -8.51 -1.21 -16.39
CA GLY A 229 -8.75 -1.22 -14.95
C GLY A 229 -9.66 -2.33 -14.46
N SER A 230 -10.23 -3.15 -15.34
CA SER A 230 -11.00 -4.33 -14.95
C SER A 230 -10.10 -5.48 -14.48
N SER A 231 -10.69 -6.49 -13.85
CA SER A 231 -9.94 -7.66 -13.37
C SER A 231 -9.40 -8.50 -14.51
N GLU A 232 -8.12 -8.86 -14.43
CA GLU A 232 -7.43 -9.82 -15.27
C GLU A 232 -6.95 -10.98 -14.40
N SER A 233 -7.37 -12.21 -14.71
CA SER A 233 -6.98 -13.39 -13.94
C SER A 233 -5.65 -13.95 -14.43
N ILE A 234 -4.67 -14.00 -13.54
CA ILE A 234 -3.34 -14.58 -13.80
C ILE A 234 -3.24 -15.87 -12.99
N ASP A 235 -3.00 -16.98 -13.68
CA ASP A 235 -2.88 -18.27 -13.03
C ASP A 235 -1.51 -18.48 -12.36
N GLU A 236 -1.43 -19.50 -11.51
CA GLU A 236 -0.23 -19.84 -10.74
C GLU A 236 0.98 -20.16 -11.64
N THR A 237 0.76 -20.66 -12.85
CA THR A 237 1.83 -21.01 -13.80
C THR A 237 2.40 -19.74 -14.45
N GLN A 238 1.53 -18.81 -14.87
CA GLN A 238 1.95 -17.53 -15.43
C GLN A 238 2.73 -16.69 -14.40
N LEU A 239 2.24 -16.64 -13.16
CA LEU A 239 2.96 -15.94 -12.08
C LEU A 239 4.32 -16.57 -11.80
N ALA A 240 4.37 -17.89 -11.73
CA ALA A 240 5.58 -18.62 -11.49
C ALA A 240 6.61 -18.43 -12.62
N GLN A 241 6.18 -18.43 -13.89
CA GLN A 241 7.05 -18.13 -15.03
C GLN A 241 7.60 -16.69 -14.98
N ALA A 242 6.81 -15.73 -14.54
CA ALA A 242 7.29 -14.35 -14.38
C ALA A 242 8.36 -14.21 -13.29
N LEU A 243 8.27 -15.01 -12.23
CA LEU A 243 9.25 -15.03 -11.13
C LEU A 243 10.48 -15.87 -11.43
N LEU A 244 10.41 -16.77 -12.41
CA LEU A 244 11.53 -17.65 -12.75
C LEU A 244 12.73 -16.84 -13.27
N GLY A 245 13.88 -17.05 -12.65
CA GLY A 245 15.11 -16.32 -13.00
C GLY A 245 15.18 -14.88 -12.47
N SER A 246 14.20 -14.45 -11.67
CA SER A 246 14.28 -13.18 -10.94
C SER A 246 15.18 -13.29 -9.70
N SER A 247 15.53 -12.14 -9.10
CA SER A 247 16.28 -12.08 -7.82
C SER A 247 15.44 -12.35 -6.58
N VAL A 248 14.14 -12.65 -6.73
CA VAL A 248 13.20 -12.81 -5.63
C VAL A 248 13.58 -14.00 -4.75
N GLN A 249 13.82 -13.71 -3.47
CA GLN A 249 14.12 -14.71 -2.44
C GLN A 249 12.89 -15.00 -1.56
N CYS A 250 11.98 -14.04 -1.45
CA CYS A 250 10.77 -14.18 -0.65
C CYS A 250 9.55 -13.57 -1.38
N VAL A 251 8.47 -14.32 -1.41
CA VAL A 251 7.14 -13.84 -1.86
C VAL A 251 6.18 -13.89 -0.68
N VAL A 252 5.52 -12.78 -0.40
CA VAL A 252 4.42 -12.69 0.55
C VAL A 252 3.12 -12.47 -0.23
N LEU A 253 2.19 -13.40 -0.09
CA LEU A 253 0.86 -13.33 -0.72
C LEU A 253 -0.16 -12.88 0.33
N SER A 254 -0.37 -11.57 0.45
CA SER A 254 -1.45 -10.97 1.22
C SER A 254 -2.67 -10.80 0.31
N ALA A 255 -3.24 -11.94 -0.11
CA ALA A 255 -4.44 -11.98 -0.94
C ALA A 255 -5.61 -12.42 -0.07
N CYS A 256 -6.57 -11.50 0.13
CA CYS A 256 -7.83 -11.81 0.80
C CYS A 256 -8.88 -12.18 -0.21
N GLU A 257 -9.69 -13.19 0.10
CA GLU A 257 -10.78 -13.61 -0.75
C GLU A 257 -12.09 -12.90 -0.38
N SER A 258 -12.80 -12.39 -1.36
CA SER A 258 -14.13 -11.84 -1.15
C SER A 258 -15.21 -12.95 -1.22
N GLY A 259 -15.41 -13.69 -0.09
CA GLY A 259 -16.68 -14.36 0.18
C GLY A 259 -17.05 -15.62 -0.61
N MET A 260 -16.10 -16.45 -1.08
CA MET A 260 -16.40 -17.71 -1.76
C MET A 260 -15.77 -18.93 -1.09
N THR A 261 -16.51 -20.03 -1.04
CA THR A 261 -16.30 -21.25 -0.28
C THR A 261 -15.13 -22.16 -0.70
N ALA A 262 -14.12 -21.67 -1.39
CA ALA A 262 -12.98 -22.45 -1.83
C ALA A 262 -11.62 -21.81 -1.46
N SER A 263 -11.59 -21.05 -0.38
CA SER A 263 -10.44 -20.29 0.08
C SER A 263 -9.19 -21.14 0.37
N ASP A 264 -9.38 -22.36 0.86
CA ASP A 264 -8.29 -23.28 1.22
C ASP A 264 -7.33 -23.60 0.07
N ALA A 265 -7.81 -23.54 -1.15
CA ALA A 265 -7.02 -23.94 -2.30
C ALA A 265 -6.23 -22.77 -2.92
N LEU A 266 -6.69 -21.52 -2.75
CA LEU A 266 -6.15 -20.40 -3.49
C LEU A 266 -4.73 -20.00 -3.06
N THR A 267 -4.58 -19.49 -1.85
CA THR A 267 -3.28 -19.03 -1.36
C THR A 267 -2.34 -20.20 -1.10
N THR A 268 -2.86 -21.34 -0.66
CA THR A 268 -2.09 -22.56 -0.47
C THR A 268 -1.63 -23.11 -1.81
N GLY A 269 -2.46 -23.10 -2.84
CA GLY A 269 -2.11 -23.57 -4.19
C GLY A 269 -1.02 -22.71 -4.82
N VAL A 270 -1.17 -21.40 -4.86
CA VAL A 270 -0.17 -20.48 -5.42
C VAL A 270 1.14 -20.56 -4.64
N ALA A 271 1.08 -20.48 -3.31
CA ALA A 271 2.28 -20.52 -2.48
C ALA A 271 3.04 -21.85 -2.63
N TRP A 272 2.31 -22.96 -2.72
CA TRP A 272 2.89 -24.27 -2.96
C TRP A 272 3.62 -24.32 -4.30
N ARG A 273 2.96 -23.88 -5.36
CA ARG A 273 3.52 -23.88 -6.72
C ARG A 273 4.76 -23.03 -6.84
N LEU A 274 4.77 -21.83 -6.24
CA LEU A 274 5.95 -20.96 -6.23
C LEU A 274 7.14 -21.62 -5.51
N SER A 275 6.89 -22.31 -4.41
CA SER A 275 7.93 -23.04 -3.69
C SER A 275 8.46 -24.24 -4.48
N GLU A 276 7.59 -24.97 -5.20
CA GLU A 276 8.01 -26.07 -6.10
C GLU A 276 8.91 -25.59 -7.22
N LEU A 277 8.71 -24.37 -7.69
CA LEU A 277 9.52 -23.75 -8.75
C LEU A 277 10.81 -23.12 -8.23
N GLY A 278 11.08 -23.25 -6.93
CA GLY A 278 12.36 -22.90 -6.34
C GLY A 278 12.45 -21.53 -5.71
N ILE A 279 11.32 -20.80 -5.50
CA ILE A 279 11.33 -19.60 -4.67
C ILE A 279 11.69 -20.01 -3.23
N PRO A 280 12.77 -19.45 -2.64
CA PRO A 280 13.30 -19.94 -1.36
C PRO A 280 12.33 -19.83 -0.19
N HIS A 281 11.59 -18.70 -0.12
CA HIS A 281 10.62 -18.45 0.92
C HIS A 281 9.30 -17.97 0.32
N VAL A 282 8.21 -18.63 0.66
CA VAL A 282 6.86 -18.21 0.25
C VAL A 282 5.96 -18.13 1.47
N ILE A 283 5.38 -16.98 1.69
CA ILE A 283 4.40 -16.75 2.75
C ILE A 283 3.03 -16.60 2.10
N GLY A 284 2.09 -17.42 2.51
CA GLY A 284 0.69 -17.35 2.09
C GLY A 284 -0.23 -17.20 3.29
N MET A 285 -1.44 -16.69 3.04
CA MET A 285 -2.51 -16.68 4.02
C MET A 285 -3.37 -17.92 3.79
N ARG A 286 -3.53 -18.72 4.83
CA ARG A 286 -4.24 -19.98 4.76
C ARG A 286 -5.74 -19.81 4.44
N GLU A 287 -6.33 -18.75 4.98
CA GLU A 287 -7.72 -18.36 4.81
C GLU A 287 -7.83 -16.86 4.58
N SER A 288 -9.04 -16.36 4.36
CA SER A 288 -9.28 -14.92 4.28
C SER A 288 -8.91 -14.22 5.59
N VAL A 289 -8.01 -13.27 5.51
CA VAL A 289 -7.52 -12.49 6.66
C VAL A 289 -8.31 -11.20 6.75
N LEU A 290 -8.68 -10.79 7.96
CA LEU A 290 -9.25 -9.46 8.18
C LEU A 290 -8.23 -8.38 7.79
N ASP A 291 -8.65 -7.35 7.06
CA ASP A 291 -7.79 -6.28 6.55
C ASP A 291 -6.84 -5.72 7.61
N ARG A 292 -7.37 -5.46 8.81
CA ARG A 292 -6.56 -4.95 9.93
C ARG A 292 -5.51 -5.96 10.41
N ALA A 293 -5.84 -7.24 10.43
CA ALA A 293 -4.88 -8.29 10.82
C ALA A 293 -3.79 -8.44 9.75
N GLY A 294 -4.16 -8.41 8.48
CA GLY A 294 -3.23 -8.39 7.35
C GLY A 294 -2.28 -7.20 7.40
N THR A 295 -2.80 -6.00 7.64
CA THR A 295 -2.02 -4.76 7.76
C THR A 295 -1.04 -4.81 8.94
N LEU A 296 -1.47 -5.29 10.12
CA LEU A 296 -0.59 -5.45 11.28
C LEU A 296 0.51 -6.48 11.01
N PHE A 297 0.14 -7.62 10.41
CA PHE A 297 1.10 -8.63 9.99
C PHE A 297 2.15 -8.03 9.05
N ALA A 298 1.73 -7.39 7.97
CA ALA A 298 2.58 -6.81 6.95
C ALA A 298 3.58 -5.82 7.54
N ARG A 299 3.10 -4.89 8.37
CA ARG A 299 3.93 -3.88 9.05
C ARG A 299 5.03 -4.52 9.89
N HIS A 300 4.68 -5.45 10.79
CA HIS A 300 5.65 -6.05 11.71
C HIS A 300 6.58 -7.04 11.03
N PHE A 301 6.09 -7.77 10.04
CA PHE A 301 6.91 -8.65 9.21
C PHE A 301 7.99 -7.86 8.45
N CYS A 302 7.60 -6.83 7.71
CA CYS A 302 8.53 -6.04 6.90
C CYS A 302 9.55 -5.29 7.78
N ASP A 303 9.14 -4.74 8.93
CA ASP A 303 10.07 -4.14 9.88
C ASP A 303 11.08 -5.15 10.42
N ALA A 304 10.65 -6.37 10.78
CA ALA A 304 11.55 -7.42 11.25
C ALA A 304 12.57 -7.86 10.19
N VAL A 305 12.12 -8.02 8.93
CA VAL A 305 13.01 -8.33 7.82
C VAL A 305 14.05 -7.22 7.62
N ALA A 306 13.62 -5.96 7.69
CA ALA A 306 14.53 -4.81 7.57
C ALA A 306 15.53 -4.73 8.75
N ARG A 307 15.18 -5.22 9.93
CA ARG A 307 16.09 -5.42 11.08
C ARG A 307 17.05 -6.58 10.90
N ARG A 308 17.02 -7.25 9.74
CA ARG A 308 17.87 -8.41 9.39
C ARG A 308 17.51 -9.69 10.16
N GLU A 309 16.28 -9.78 10.65
CA GLU A 309 15.77 -11.01 11.23
C GLU A 309 15.58 -12.08 10.14
N GLN A 310 15.65 -13.34 10.54
CA GLN A 310 15.33 -14.43 9.62
C GLN A 310 13.85 -14.44 9.28
N ILE A 311 13.51 -15.00 8.11
CA ILE A 311 12.13 -14.98 7.60
C ILE A 311 11.13 -15.67 8.52
N ASP A 312 11.51 -16.79 9.11
CA ASP A 312 10.66 -17.50 10.07
C ASP A 312 10.46 -16.71 11.39
N VAL A 313 11.50 -16.01 11.86
CA VAL A 313 11.43 -15.10 13.00
C VAL A 313 10.59 -13.87 12.67
N ALA A 314 10.78 -13.27 11.49
CA ALA A 314 9.99 -12.13 11.02
C ALA A 314 8.50 -12.52 10.90
N LEU A 315 8.19 -13.71 10.35
CA LEU A 315 6.85 -14.25 10.30
C LEU A 315 6.24 -14.39 11.71
N GLN A 316 7.01 -14.93 12.64
CA GLN A 316 6.56 -15.11 14.03
C GLN A 316 6.24 -13.76 14.69
N GLN A 317 7.06 -12.73 14.48
CA GLN A 317 6.78 -11.37 14.96
C GLN A 317 5.50 -10.79 14.32
N GLY A 318 5.28 -11.01 13.03
CA GLY A 318 4.03 -10.66 12.36
C GLY A 318 2.81 -11.36 12.95
N ARG A 319 2.90 -12.66 13.23
CA ARG A 319 1.83 -13.42 13.91
C ARG A 319 1.53 -12.87 15.31
N GLN A 320 2.56 -12.54 16.07
CA GLN A 320 2.42 -11.99 17.42
C GLN A 320 1.75 -10.62 17.42
N ALA A 321 2.01 -9.79 16.43
CA ALA A 321 1.34 -8.50 16.28
C ALA A 321 -0.19 -8.65 16.15
N ILE A 322 -0.65 -9.73 15.54
CA ILE A 322 -2.09 -10.03 15.39
C ILE A 322 -2.69 -10.58 16.69
N THR A 323 -1.89 -11.16 17.61
CA THR A 323 -2.40 -11.76 18.85
C THR A 323 -2.87 -10.71 19.86
N THR A 324 -2.38 -9.48 19.78
CA THR A 324 -2.87 -8.39 20.61
C THR A 324 -4.35 -8.18 20.28
N PRO A 325 -5.26 -8.10 21.29
CA PRO A 325 -6.66 -7.86 21.03
C PRO A 325 -6.78 -6.72 20.05
N LEU A 326 -7.34 -6.99 18.89
CA LEU A 326 -7.65 -5.96 17.91
C LEU A 326 -8.65 -5.06 18.63
N GLN A 327 -8.18 -3.96 19.24
CA GLN A 327 -9.06 -2.98 19.88
C GLN A 327 -10.21 -2.77 18.92
N ALA A 328 -11.39 -3.09 19.40
CA ALA A 328 -12.58 -3.32 18.64
C ALA A 328 -12.60 -2.49 17.35
N SER A 329 -12.54 -3.15 16.23
CA SER A 329 -13.13 -2.56 15.04
C SER A 329 -14.52 -2.10 15.49
N PRO A 330 -14.96 -0.86 15.22
CA PRO A 330 -16.32 -0.42 15.58
C PRO A 330 -17.40 -1.40 15.12
N TRP A 331 -17.09 -2.27 14.17
CA TRP A 331 -17.91 -3.37 13.64
C TRP A 331 -18.19 -4.50 14.65
N LEU A 332 -17.26 -4.80 15.56
CA LEU A 332 -17.37 -5.87 16.53
C LEU A 332 -17.96 -5.39 17.88
N ALA A 333 -17.93 -4.09 18.14
CA ALA A 333 -18.43 -3.50 19.38
C ALA A 333 -19.97 -3.40 19.43
N GLN A 334 -20.68 -3.60 18.33
CA GLN A 334 -22.13 -3.29 18.24
C GLN A 334 -23.05 -4.46 18.53
N ASP A 335 -22.57 -5.71 18.50
CA ASP A 335 -23.44 -6.86 18.74
C ASP A 335 -23.53 -7.30 20.22
N GLY A 336 -22.80 -6.64 21.11
CA GLY A 336 -22.80 -6.95 22.54
C GLY A 336 -22.22 -8.33 22.89
N SER A 337 -21.60 -9.02 21.93
CA SER A 337 -21.13 -10.42 22.05
C SER A 337 -19.86 -10.58 22.88
N GLY A 338 -19.22 -9.52 23.36
CA GLY A 338 -17.95 -9.56 24.08
C GLY A 338 -16.75 -9.97 23.20
N LEU A 339 -16.91 -10.08 21.88
CA LEU A 339 -15.87 -10.47 20.92
C LEU A 339 -14.74 -9.41 20.80
N ALA A 340 -14.97 -8.21 21.34
CA ALA A 340 -14.01 -7.11 21.34
C ALA A 340 -12.68 -7.43 22.07
N GLU A 341 -12.67 -8.40 22.97
CA GLU A 341 -11.49 -8.78 23.78
C GLU A 341 -10.88 -10.12 23.33
N GLN A 342 -11.48 -10.82 22.37
CA GLN A 342 -10.99 -12.13 21.93
C GLN A 342 -9.99 -11.99 20.78
N SER A 343 -8.89 -12.74 20.87
CA SER A 343 -8.06 -13.05 19.72
C SER A 343 -8.92 -13.81 18.71
N LEU A 344 -9.15 -13.20 17.53
CA LEU A 344 -10.03 -13.77 16.50
C LEU A 344 -9.36 -14.93 15.73
N GLY A 345 -8.32 -15.52 16.28
CA GLY A 345 -7.61 -16.64 15.66
C GLY A 345 -6.87 -16.29 14.35
N GLN A 346 -6.82 -15.02 13.98
CA GLN A 346 -6.17 -14.56 12.72
C GLN A 346 -4.66 -14.84 12.71
N TRP A 347 -4.04 -14.94 13.85
CA TRP A 347 -2.60 -15.16 14.01
C TRP A 347 -2.09 -16.48 13.41
N CYS A 348 -2.92 -17.49 13.27
CA CYS A 348 -2.52 -18.77 12.70
C CYS A 348 -2.67 -18.88 11.18
N LEU A 349 -3.15 -17.80 10.52
CA LEU A 349 -3.38 -17.77 9.08
C LEU A 349 -2.12 -17.58 8.24
N PRO A 350 -1.15 -16.71 8.61
CA PRO A 350 0.09 -16.61 7.87
C PRO A 350 0.91 -17.90 7.99
N MET A 351 1.25 -18.52 6.87
CA MET A 351 2.08 -19.73 6.81
C MET A 351 3.34 -19.52 5.97
N LEU A 352 4.45 -20.11 6.39
CA LEU A 352 5.72 -20.08 5.67
C LEU A 352 5.98 -21.43 5.00
N ILE A 353 6.27 -21.39 3.72
CA ILE A 353 6.83 -22.51 2.97
C ILE A 353 8.29 -22.16 2.65
N THR A 354 9.23 -22.99 3.06
CA THR A 354 10.66 -22.73 2.84
C THR A 354 11.44 -24.03 2.69
N GLN A 355 12.49 -23.97 1.89
CA GLN A 355 13.46 -25.07 1.80
C GLN A 355 14.43 -25.05 2.99
N GLU A 356 14.82 -23.85 3.43
CA GLU A 356 15.78 -23.61 4.48
C GLU A 356 15.43 -22.31 5.22
N ALA A 357 14.88 -22.39 6.44
CA ALA A 357 14.45 -21.24 7.20
C ALA A 357 15.59 -20.26 7.54
N ALA A 358 16.79 -20.75 7.72
CA ALA A 358 17.98 -19.96 8.04
C ALA A 358 18.58 -19.20 6.83
N ARG A 359 18.06 -19.43 5.62
CA ARG A 359 18.57 -18.79 4.41
C ARG A 359 18.26 -17.29 4.43
N PRO A 360 19.27 -16.40 4.32
CA PRO A 360 19.04 -14.97 4.28
C PRO A 360 18.49 -14.53 2.90
N LEU A 361 17.73 -13.43 2.90
CA LEU A 361 17.22 -12.82 1.66
C LEU A 361 18.35 -12.17 0.83
N ILE A 362 19.33 -11.60 1.53
CA ILE A 362 20.50 -10.96 0.93
C ILE A 362 21.74 -11.25 1.76
N ASP A 363 22.90 -11.04 1.18
CA ASP A 363 24.15 -10.99 1.95
C ASP A 363 24.28 -9.62 2.61
N TRP A 364 24.06 -9.57 3.93
CA TRP A 364 24.08 -8.35 4.73
C TRP A 364 25.47 -7.75 4.93
N ARG A 365 26.52 -8.30 4.30
CA ARG A 365 27.91 -7.82 4.41
C ARG A 365 28.16 -6.63 3.48
N PHE A 366 27.36 -5.58 3.59
CA PHE A 366 27.53 -4.31 2.88
C PHE A 366 27.51 -3.15 3.88
N THR A 367 28.08 -2.02 3.47
CA THR A 367 28.00 -0.78 4.24
C THR A 367 26.81 0.02 3.71
N PRO A 368 25.72 0.20 4.51
CA PRO A 368 24.61 1.02 4.09
C PRO A 368 25.09 2.46 3.85
N VAL A 369 24.67 3.06 2.75
CA VAL A 369 24.86 4.47 2.46
C VAL A 369 23.55 5.17 2.83
N PRO A 370 23.50 5.93 3.95
CA PRO A 370 22.33 6.69 4.30
C PRO A 370 21.94 7.56 3.11
N LEU A 371 20.66 7.57 2.77
CA LEU A 371 20.13 8.59 1.89
C LEU A 371 20.39 9.91 2.63
N VAL A 372 21.41 10.63 2.18
CA VAL A 372 21.51 12.04 2.51
C VAL A 372 20.19 12.61 2.01
N GLN A 373 19.32 13.00 2.94
CA GLN A 373 18.33 14.00 2.62
C GLN A 373 19.17 15.21 2.23
N GLU A 374 19.58 15.26 0.95
CA GLU A 374 19.83 16.54 0.36
C GLU A 374 18.63 17.37 0.77
N LEU A 375 18.83 18.62 1.14
CA LEU A 375 17.79 19.60 1.49
C LEU A 375 16.78 19.72 0.34
N THR A 376 16.25 18.61 -0.06
CA THR A 376 15.45 18.32 -1.22
C THR A 376 14.04 18.59 -0.86
N ASN A 377 13.60 19.68 -1.44
CA ASN A 377 12.21 20.02 -1.61
C ASN A 377 11.51 20.64 -0.41
N GLN A 378 12.09 21.70 0.11
CA GLN A 378 11.29 22.79 0.68
C GLN A 378 10.13 23.17 -0.25
N SER A 379 10.32 23.08 -1.58
CA SER A 379 9.29 23.44 -2.55
C SER A 379 8.01 22.57 -2.49
N LEU A 380 8.09 21.25 -2.29
CA LEU A 380 6.88 20.44 -2.10
C LEU A 380 6.21 20.69 -0.74
N GLN A 381 6.95 21.11 0.28
CA GLN A 381 6.39 21.49 1.57
C GLN A 381 5.52 22.75 1.48
N THR A 382 5.71 23.60 0.47
CA THR A 382 4.86 24.76 0.22
C THR A 382 3.46 24.38 -0.30
N ILE A 383 3.31 23.15 -0.83
CA ILE A 383 2.04 22.64 -1.34
C ILE A 383 1.36 21.84 -0.24
N SER A 384 0.12 22.23 0.10
CA SER A 384 -0.69 21.51 1.08
C SER A 384 -1.16 20.17 0.51
N LEU A 385 -0.36 19.12 0.70
CA LEU A 385 -0.72 17.76 0.33
C LEU A 385 -1.49 17.08 1.47
N PRO A 386 -2.47 16.22 1.17
CA PRO A 386 -3.11 15.39 2.19
C PRO A 386 -2.08 14.43 2.80
N LEU A 387 -2.22 14.14 4.10
CA LEU A 387 -1.40 13.12 4.79
C LEU A 387 -1.49 11.75 4.12
N ARG A 388 -2.63 11.46 3.51
CA ARG A 388 -2.92 10.23 2.77
C ARG A 388 -3.53 10.59 1.42
N PHE A 389 -3.02 9.96 0.37
CA PHE A 389 -3.63 10.00 -0.95
C PHE A 389 -4.59 8.82 -1.08
N LEU A 390 -5.86 9.11 -1.34
CA LEU A 390 -6.91 8.09 -1.49
C LEU A 390 -7.60 8.24 -2.83
N GLY A 391 -7.73 7.12 -3.55
CA GLY A 391 -8.45 7.05 -4.81
C GLY A 391 -7.69 7.58 -6.02
N ARG A 392 -8.41 7.89 -7.09
CA ARG A 392 -7.87 8.38 -8.38
C ARG A 392 -6.92 7.41 -9.06
N ARG A 393 -7.09 6.11 -8.84
CA ARG A 393 -6.21 5.08 -9.40
C ARG A 393 -6.31 4.98 -10.92
N ALA A 394 -7.48 5.23 -11.50
CA ALA A 394 -7.66 5.22 -12.95
C ALA A 394 -6.85 6.35 -13.61
N GLU A 395 -6.93 7.56 -13.06
CA GLU A 395 -6.16 8.71 -13.53
C GLU A 395 -4.66 8.48 -13.31
N LEU A 396 -4.26 7.94 -12.15
CA LEU A 396 -2.85 7.59 -11.89
C LEU A 396 -2.33 6.56 -12.88
N ARG A 397 -3.08 5.48 -13.16
CA ARG A 397 -2.69 4.46 -14.16
C ARG A 397 -2.45 5.08 -15.53
N GLN A 398 -3.38 5.91 -16.00
CA GLN A 398 -3.24 6.61 -17.27
C GLN A 398 -1.97 7.47 -17.30
N LEU A 399 -1.72 8.26 -16.25
CA LEU A 399 -0.55 9.13 -16.15
C LEU A 399 0.76 8.34 -16.06
N GLN A 400 0.77 7.26 -15.29
CA GLN A 400 1.92 6.36 -15.16
C GLN A 400 2.25 5.66 -16.49
N GLY A 401 1.23 5.23 -17.24
CA GLY A 401 1.39 4.67 -18.58
C GLY A 401 2.06 5.67 -19.53
N ARG A 402 1.57 6.92 -19.58
CA ARG A 402 2.16 8.01 -20.38
C ARG A 402 3.60 8.32 -19.96
N LEU A 403 3.86 8.32 -18.64
CA LEU A 403 5.20 8.55 -18.11
C LEU A 403 6.21 7.47 -18.53
N ARG A 404 5.81 6.18 -18.46
CA ARG A 404 6.66 5.06 -18.90
C ARG A 404 6.98 5.10 -20.39
N GLN A 405 6.01 5.50 -21.20
CA GLN A 405 6.19 5.65 -22.65
C GLN A 405 6.96 6.92 -23.06
N GLY A 406 7.37 7.75 -22.08
CA GLY A 406 8.02 9.03 -22.34
C GLY A 406 7.13 10.07 -23.02
N GLN A 407 5.80 9.86 -22.95
CA GLN A 407 4.79 10.73 -23.56
C GLN A 407 4.33 11.85 -22.63
N LEU A 408 4.53 11.70 -21.30
CA LEU A 408 4.18 12.74 -20.34
C LEU A 408 5.29 13.79 -20.28
N ARG A 409 5.09 14.90 -20.96
CA ARG A 409 6.02 16.05 -20.98
C ARG A 409 5.45 17.27 -20.30
N GLN A 410 4.17 17.48 -20.45
CA GLN A 410 3.41 18.53 -19.78
C GLN A 410 2.02 18.01 -19.44
N LEU A 411 1.42 18.53 -18.39
CA LEU A 411 0.10 18.13 -17.93
C LEU A 411 -0.58 19.31 -17.22
N LEU A 412 -1.78 19.64 -17.64
CA LEU A 412 -2.68 20.54 -16.93
C LEU A 412 -3.84 19.74 -16.34
N ILE A 413 -3.96 19.73 -15.02
CA ILE A 413 -5.07 19.10 -14.31
C ILE A 413 -6.09 20.17 -13.94
N THR A 414 -7.33 20.06 -14.42
CA THR A 414 -8.39 21.02 -14.12
C THR A 414 -9.57 20.38 -13.42
N GLY A 415 -10.46 21.18 -12.86
CA GLY A 415 -11.71 20.73 -12.23
C GLY A 415 -12.13 21.58 -11.04
N PRO A 416 -13.33 21.36 -10.51
CA PRO A 416 -13.87 22.11 -9.36
C PRO A 416 -12.98 22.07 -8.13
N GLY A 417 -13.17 22.99 -7.20
CA GLY A 417 -12.49 22.98 -5.91
C GLY A 417 -12.81 21.71 -5.11
N GLY A 418 -11.80 21.14 -4.42
CA GLY A 418 -12.00 19.96 -3.58
C GLY A 418 -12.03 18.60 -4.30
N GLN A 419 -11.86 18.55 -5.62
CA GLN A 419 -11.81 17.31 -6.40
C GLN A 419 -10.47 16.58 -6.37
N GLY A 420 -9.47 17.11 -5.64
CA GLY A 420 -8.19 16.44 -5.45
C GLY A 420 -7.14 16.72 -6.53
N LYS A 421 -7.25 17.82 -7.30
CA LYS A 421 -6.24 18.23 -8.31
C LYS A 421 -4.83 18.30 -7.74
N THR A 422 -4.65 19.09 -6.69
CA THR A 422 -3.36 19.27 -5.99
C THR A 422 -2.87 17.94 -5.40
N ALA A 423 -3.77 17.11 -4.87
CA ALA A 423 -3.41 15.81 -4.32
C ALA A 423 -2.89 14.84 -5.40
N LEU A 424 -3.59 14.76 -6.55
CA LEU A 424 -3.16 13.93 -7.69
C LEU A 424 -1.83 14.42 -8.28
N ALA A 425 -1.70 15.73 -8.48
CA ALA A 425 -0.47 16.35 -8.97
C ALA A 425 0.70 16.12 -8.00
N GLY A 426 0.46 16.28 -6.70
CA GLY A 426 1.45 16.00 -5.65
C GLY A 426 1.88 14.54 -5.59
N LYS A 427 0.92 13.59 -5.72
CA LYS A 427 1.25 12.16 -5.80
C LYS A 427 2.12 11.85 -7.03
N LEU A 428 1.80 12.43 -8.19
CA LEU A 428 2.61 12.29 -9.39
C LEU A 428 4.01 12.90 -9.18
N ALA A 429 4.10 14.07 -8.55
CA ALA A 429 5.37 14.73 -8.25
C ALA A 429 6.23 13.87 -7.29
N GLN A 430 5.64 13.28 -6.25
CA GLN A 430 6.32 12.35 -5.35
C GLN A 430 6.85 11.12 -6.10
N THR A 431 6.04 10.54 -6.99
CA THR A 431 6.45 9.41 -7.82
C THR A 431 7.64 9.75 -8.73
N LEU A 432 7.60 10.92 -9.37
CA LEU A 432 8.71 11.41 -10.19
C LEU A 432 9.97 11.68 -9.37
N GLN A 433 9.82 12.22 -8.16
CA GLN A 433 10.92 12.41 -7.21
C GLN A 433 11.60 11.08 -6.85
N GLN A 434 10.82 10.05 -6.54
CA GLN A 434 11.33 8.70 -6.27
C GLN A 434 12.09 8.10 -7.45
N ARG A 435 11.74 8.52 -8.69
CA ARG A 435 12.44 8.16 -9.93
C ARG A 435 13.66 9.04 -10.24
N GLY A 436 14.08 9.88 -9.30
CA GLY A 436 15.26 10.73 -9.39
C GLY A 436 15.04 12.04 -10.13
N TYR A 437 13.79 12.52 -10.27
CA TYR A 437 13.53 13.87 -10.74
C TYR A 437 13.75 14.89 -9.62
N GLN A 438 14.42 15.98 -9.92
CA GLN A 438 14.40 17.17 -9.08
C GLN A 438 13.03 17.84 -9.22
N VAL A 439 12.30 18.01 -8.10
CA VAL A 439 10.97 18.62 -8.11
C VAL A 439 11.06 20.05 -7.61
N LEU A 440 10.56 20.98 -8.40
CA LEU A 440 10.43 22.39 -8.06
C LEU A 440 8.95 22.74 -8.12
N ALA A 441 8.37 23.13 -6.98
CA ALA A 441 6.95 23.31 -6.86
C ALA A 441 6.60 24.66 -6.24
N TRP A 442 5.59 25.31 -6.81
CA TRP A 442 5.04 26.57 -6.34
C TRP A 442 3.51 26.57 -6.38
N SER A 443 2.89 27.18 -5.39
CA SER A 443 1.44 27.34 -5.34
C SER A 443 1.07 28.82 -5.33
N ALA A 444 0.28 29.23 -6.31
CA ALA A 444 -0.22 30.59 -6.46
C ALA A 444 -1.30 30.87 -5.41
N ARG A 445 -0.90 31.25 -4.20
CA ARG A 445 -1.78 31.59 -3.10
C ARG A 445 -1.25 32.77 -2.28
N PRO A 446 -2.09 33.49 -1.51
CA PRO A 446 -1.62 34.57 -0.66
C PRO A 446 -0.47 34.13 0.24
N GLY A 447 0.56 34.98 0.36
CA GLY A 447 1.76 34.72 1.15
C GLY A 447 2.82 33.88 0.45
N HIS A 448 2.67 33.54 -0.83
CA HIS A 448 3.65 32.83 -1.65
C HIS A 448 3.96 33.64 -2.92
N ALA A 449 4.78 34.65 -2.77
CA ALA A 449 5.17 35.53 -3.89
C ALA A 449 5.97 34.75 -4.94
N TRP A 450 5.83 35.13 -6.21
CA TRP A 450 6.60 34.54 -7.31
C TRP A 450 8.10 34.82 -7.16
N GLU A 451 8.44 35.99 -6.68
CA GLU A 451 9.81 36.46 -6.48
C GLU A 451 10.55 35.57 -5.45
N ASP A 452 9.87 35.15 -4.38
CA ASP A 452 10.42 34.24 -3.38
C ASP A 452 10.73 32.86 -4.00
N PHE A 453 9.81 32.34 -4.82
CA PHE A 453 10.04 31.08 -5.52
C PHE A 453 11.18 31.17 -6.53
N GLN A 454 11.27 32.26 -7.27
CA GLN A 454 12.38 32.49 -8.20
C GLN A 454 13.73 32.53 -7.45
N PHE A 455 13.78 33.20 -6.32
CA PHE A 455 14.97 33.22 -5.46
C PHE A 455 15.33 31.83 -4.93
N GLU A 456 14.33 31.02 -4.52
CA GLU A 456 14.56 29.62 -4.16
C GLU A 456 15.16 28.80 -5.30
N LEU A 457 14.70 28.99 -6.54
CA LEU A 457 15.27 28.31 -7.70
C LEU A 457 16.75 28.71 -7.94
N GLU A 458 17.11 29.96 -7.73
CA GLU A 458 18.49 30.43 -7.85
C GLU A 458 19.38 29.78 -6.77
N LEU A 459 18.89 29.64 -5.55
CA LEU A 459 19.57 28.92 -4.46
C LEU A 459 19.77 27.41 -4.71
N GLN A 460 18.99 26.81 -5.59
CA GLN A 460 19.17 25.40 -5.99
C GLN A 460 20.36 25.18 -6.93
N LEU A 461 20.96 26.25 -7.50
CA LEU A 461 22.10 26.10 -8.36
C LEU A 461 23.34 25.63 -7.60
N THR A 462 24.10 24.72 -8.21
CA THR A 462 25.46 24.42 -7.73
C THR A 462 26.36 25.66 -7.85
N LYS A 463 27.39 25.76 -7.02
CA LYS A 463 28.33 26.92 -7.02
C LYS A 463 28.82 27.22 -8.42
N ALA A 464 29.19 26.23 -9.21
CA ALA A 464 29.67 26.45 -10.58
C ALA A 464 28.58 27.02 -11.52
N ASN A 465 27.33 26.58 -11.33
CA ASN A 465 26.20 27.08 -12.09
C ASN A 465 25.76 28.47 -11.63
N THR A 466 25.90 28.83 -10.35
CA THR A 466 25.65 30.15 -9.82
C THR A 466 26.63 31.15 -10.47
N GLU A 467 27.94 30.85 -10.48
CA GLU A 467 28.94 31.70 -11.14
C GLU A 467 28.67 31.87 -12.65
N ARG A 468 28.14 30.83 -13.28
CA ARG A 468 27.75 30.87 -14.70
C ARG A 468 26.49 31.71 -14.92
N TYR A 469 25.49 31.54 -14.03
CA TYR A 469 24.26 32.32 -14.04
C TYR A 469 24.54 33.81 -13.91
N ASP A 470 25.29 34.23 -12.87
CA ASP A 470 25.65 35.62 -12.61
C ASP A 470 26.38 36.27 -13.78
N ARG A 471 27.24 35.50 -14.44
CA ARG A 471 27.99 36.00 -15.63
C ARG A 471 27.08 36.21 -16.84
N MET A 472 26.03 35.39 -16.99
CA MET A 472 25.15 35.45 -18.17
C MET A 472 23.90 36.30 -17.93
N LEU A 473 23.49 36.49 -16.69
CA LEU A 473 22.28 37.24 -16.31
C LEU A 473 22.22 38.65 -16.91
N PRO A 474 23.33 39.44 -16.98
CA PRO A 474 23.31 40.78 -17.61
C PRO A 474 23.00 40.76 -19.11
N ARG A 475 23.02 39.61 -19.76
CA ARG A 475 22.71 39.43 -21.19
C ARG A 475 21.26 39.10 -21.44
N CYS A 476 20.49 38.78 -20.40
CA CYS A 476 19.07 38.52 -20.51
C CYS A 476 18.31 39.84 -20.72
N THR A 477 17.45 39.87 -21.71
CA THR A 477 16.71 41.08 -22.09
C THR A 477 15.32 41.15 -21.46
N ASP A 478 14.76 40.02 -21.11
CA ASP A 478 13.43 39.88 -20.51
C ASP A 478 13.35 38.70 -19.49
N GLU A 479 12.22 38.56 -18.83
CA GLU A 479 11.98 37.49 -17.85
C GLU A 479 11.99 36.08 -18.48
N GLY A 480 11.60 35.96 -19.76
CA GLY A 480 11.68 34.71 -20.50
C GLY A 480 13.13 34.27 -20.75
N ASP A 481 14.04 35.21 -21.02
CA ASP A 481 15.49 34.95 -21.16
C ASP A 481 16.08 34.46 -19.83
N LYS A 482 15.74 35.13 -18.72
CA LYS A 482 16.17 34.74 -17.37
C LYS A 482 15.66 33.34 -17.04
N ALA A 483 14.39 33.07 -17.28
CA ALA A 483 13.78 31.77 -17.06
C ALA A 483 14.47 30.66 -17.88
N ARG A 484 14.72 30.92 -19.19
CA ARG A 484 15.43 29.97 -20.06
C ARG A 484 16.85 29.69 -19.57
N LEU A 485 17.57 30.71 -19.11
CA LEU A 485 18.91 30.54 -18.57
C LEU A 485 18.90 29.68 -17.30
N LEU A 486 18.05 30.01 -16.32
CA LEU A 486 17.98 29.34 -15.06
C LEU A 486 17.51 27.86 -15.21
N LEU A 487 16.45 27.65 -15.99
CA LEU A 487 15.93 26.30 -16.27
C LEU A 487 16.95 25.41 -16.99
N ARG A 488 17.73 25.98 -17.94
CA ARG A 488 18.81 25.23 -18.60
C ARG A 488 19.87 24.75 -17.61
N LEU A 489 20.30 25.62 -16.68
CA LEU A 489 21.30 25.26 -15.69
C LEU A 489 20.78 24.23 -14.70
N LEU A 490 19.55 24.38 -14.22
CA LEU A 490 18.87 23.42 -13.35
C LEU A 490 18.69 22.06 -14.04
N LEU A 491 18.29 22.04 -15.30
CA LEU A 491 18.11 20.84 -16.08
C LEU A 491 19.43 20.08 -16.31
N GLN A 492 20.51 20.81 -16.61
CA GLN A 492 21.84 20.22 -16.76
C GLN A 492 22.33 19.57 -15.46
N GLN A 493 22.15 20.21 -14.31
CA GLN A 493 22.60 19.67 -13.02
C GLN A 493 21.75 18.50 -12.52
N SER A 494 20.47 18.43 -12.93
CA SER A 494 19.58 17.32 -12.60
C SER A 494 19.62 16.15 -13.60
N ASN A 495 20.65 16.07 -14.45
CA ASN A 495 20.79 15.06 -15.49
C ASN A 495 19.55 14.95 -16.40
N ASN A 496 18.97 16.08 -16.77
CA ASN A 496 17.75 16.19 -17.57
C ASN A 496 16.52 15.53 -16.94
N ARG A 497 16.43 15.54 -15.59
CA ARG A 497 15.29 15.03 -14.83
C ARG A 497 14.76 16.13 -13.91
N LEU A 498 13.98 17.04 -14.46
CA LEU A 498 13.42 18.19 -13.76
C LEU A 498 11.90 18.19 -13.88
N LEU A 499 11.20 18.35 -12.76
CA LEU A 499 9.77 18.60 -12.69
C LEU A 499 9.52 20.03 -12.19
N LEU A 500 8.78 20.82 -12.97
CA LEU A 500 8.17 22.06 -12.51
C LEU A 500 6.69 21.81 -12.21
N PHE A 501 6.28 22.09 -10.99
CA PHE A 501 4.90 21.92 -10.55
C PHE A 501 4.31 23.26 -10.09
N PHE A 502 3.35 23.80 -10.84
CA PHE A 502 2.63 25.02 -10.49
C PHE A 502 1.19 24.71 -10.10
N ASP A 503 0.88 24.97 -8.85
CA ASP A 503 -0.43 24.66 -8.26
C ASP A 503 -1.29 25.92 -8.12
N ASN A 504 -2.61 25.74 -8.24
CA ASN A 504 -3.63 26.75 -7.94
C ASN A 504 -3.59 27.97 -8.89
N LEU A 505 -3.29 27.76 -10.18
CA LEU A 505 -3.14 28.82 -11.17
C LEU A 505 -4.44 29.64 -11.39
N GLU A 506 -5.61 29.13 -10.97
CA GLU A 506 -6.85 29.88 -11.06
C GLU A 506 -6.82 31.22 -10.33
N THR A 507 -5.96 31.41 -9.35
CA THR A 507 -5.80 32.70 -8.65
C THR A 507 -5.14 33.77 -9.54
N LEU A 508 -4.46 33.35 -10.58
CA LEU A 508 -3.79 34.19 -11.58
C LEU A 508 -4.54 34.22 -12.93
N GLN A 509 -5.68 33.53 -13.05
CA GLN A 509 -6.47 33.53 -14.27
C GLN A 509 -7.54 34.62 -14.24
N ASP A 510 -7.67 35.32 -15.35
CA ASP A 510 -8.84 36.18 -15.57
C ASP A 510 -10.13 35.33 -15.59
N PRO A 511 -11.15 35.69 -14.83
CA PRO A 511 -12.35 34.87 -14.71
C PRO A 511 -13.18 34.76 -16.00
N VAL A 512 -12.99 35.65 -16.97
CA VAL A 512 -13.73 35.67 -18.25
C VAL A 512 -12.93 35.04 -19.37
N THR A 513 -11.70 35.54 -19.60
CA THR A 513 -10.84 35.10 -20.70
C THR A 513 -10.10 33.82 -20.38
N ARG A 514 -9.99 33.43 -19.11
CA ARG A 514 -9.21 32.28 -18.60
C ARG A 514 -7.71 32.35 -18.87
N THR A 515 -7.23 33.49 -19.37
CA THR A 515 -5.79 33.76 -19.58
C THR A 515 -5.10 34.09 -18.26
N LEU A 516 -3.82 33.78 -18.15
CA LEU A 516 -3.01 34.20 -17.00
C LEU A 516 -2.72 35.70 -17.04
N THR A 517 -2.92 36.39 -15.93
CA THR A 517 -2.76 37.84 -15.78
C THR A 517 -1.33 38.22 -15.38
N ASN A 518 -0.55 37.31 -14.78
CA ASN A 518 0.83 37.58 -14.37
C ASN A 518 1.80 37.32 -15.52
N ALA A 519 2.35 38.41 -16.09
CA ALA A 519 3.24 38.32 -17.22
C ALA A 519 4.54 37.54 -16.96
N THR A 520 5.07 37.60 -15.73
CA THR A 520 6.27 36.86 -15.34
C THR A 520 6.01 35.35 -15.35
N VAL A 521 4.90 34.91 -14.75
CA VAL A 521 4.50 33.49 -14.75
C VAL A 521 4.27 32.99 -16.18
N VAL A 522 3.65 33.81 -17.05
CA VAL A 522 3.45 33.49 -18.48
C VAL A 522 4.79 33.29 -19.17
N ALA A 523 5.75 34.19 -18.96
CA ALA A 523 7.08 34.10 -19.55
C ALA A 523 7.81 32.82 -19.09
N TRP A 524 7.70 32.46 -17.80
CA TRP A 524 8.28 31.25 -17.24
C TRP A 524 7.64 29.97 -17.78
N LEU A 525 6.33 29.94 -17.94
CA LEU A 525 5.62 28.78 -18.54
C LEU A 525 6.07 28.60 -20.01
N GLY A 526 6.12 29.69 -20.79
CA GLY A 526 6.61 29.62 -22.15
C GLY A 526 8.08 29.17 -22.26
N ALA A 527 8.94 29.62 -21.33
CA ALA A 527 10.32 29.13 -21.24
C ALA A 527 10.38 27.65 -20.90
N ALA A 528 9.60 27.18 -19.89
CA ALA A 528 9.55 25.77 -19.46
C ALA A 528 9.10 24.84 -20.59
N GLN A 529 8.08 25.22 -21.35
CA GLN A 529 7.58 24.45 -22.48
C GLN A 529 8.67 24.14 -23.51
N THR A 530 9.63 25.04 -23.73
CA THR A 530 10.75 24.82 -24.67
C THR A 530 11.71 23.73 -24.25
N PHE A 531 11.72 23.34 -22.94
CA PHE A 531 12.60 22.33 -22.39
C PHE A 531 11.92 20.98 -22.17
N THR A 532 10.62 20.85 -22.43
CA THR A 532 9.88 19.60 -22.23
C THR A 532 10.41 18.46 -23.11
N ALA A 533 10.93 18.76 -24.29
CA ALA A 533 11.61 17.81 -25.16
C ALA A 533 13.00 17.36 -24.63
N GLN A 534 13.56 18.09 -23.65
CA GLN A 534 14.91 17.87 -23.13
C GLN A 534 14.91 17.20 -21.74
N GLY A 535 13.74 16.77 -21.24
CA GLY A 535 13.61 16.06 -19.98
C GLY A 535 12.99 16.85 -18.83
N LEU A 536 12.53 18.10 -19.09
CA LEU A 536 11.69 18.83 -18.17
C LEU A 536 10.25 18.33 -18.28
N ILE A 537 9.62 18.05 -17.15
CA ILE A 537 8.18 17.79 -17.05
C ILE A 537 7.51 19.03 -16.45
N LEU A 538 6.43 19.49 -17.08
CA LEU A 538 5.65 20.63 -16.62
C LEU A 538 4.29 20.15 -16.12
N LEU A 539 3.99 20.36 -14.83
CA LEU A 539 2.76 19.94 -14.17
C LEU A 539 2.01 21.15 -13.62
N LEU A 540 0.78 21.33 -14.03
CA LEU A 540 -0.04 22.47 -13.67
C LEU A 540 -1.35 22.03 -13.06
N THR A 541 -1.88 22.78 -12.08
CA THR A 541 -3.26 22.63 -11.63
C THR A 541 -4.00 23.96 -11.71
N SER A 542 -5.27 23.90 -12.11
CA SER A 542 -6.16 25.05 -12.12
C SER A 542 -7.63 24.62 -12.02
N ARG A 543 -8.56 25.55 -11.80
CA ARG A 543 -9.99 25.30 -11.95
C ARG A 543 -10.42 25.21 -13.41
N TRP A 544 -9.78 26.01 -14.25
CA TRP A 544 -10.15 26.17 -15.66
C TRP A 544 -8.98 25.85 -16.57
N GLN A 545 -9.31 25.35 -17.75
CA GLN A 545 -8.33 25.13 -18.81
C GLN A 545 -7.72 26.47 -19.26
N LEU A 546 -6.42 26.46 -19.57
CA LEU A 546 -5.75 27.56 -20.24
C LEU A 546 -6.14 27.56 -21.73
N PRO A 547 -6.47 28.71 -22.35
CA PRO A 547 -6.99 28.75 -23.72
C PRO A 547 -6.10 28.08 -24.77
N ASP A 548 -4.79 28.21 -24.65
CA ASP A 548 -3.82 27.69 -25.62
C ASP A 548 -3.16 26.37 -25.18
N TRP A 549 -3.74 25.68 -24.17
CA TRP A 549 -3.19 24.41 -23.69
C TRP A 549 -3.60 23.26 -24.59
N PRO A 550 -2.65 22.37 -25.00
CA PRO A 550 -2.98 21.23 -25.87
C PRO A 550 -3.96 20.25 -25.19
N ASP A 551 -4.99 19.85 -25.92
CA ASP A 551 -6.03 18.92 -25.41
C ASP A 551 -5.45 17.56 -24.98
N GLY A 552 -4.42 17.06 -25.69
CA GLY A 552 -3.75 15.79 -25.33
C GLY A 552 -2.96 15.83 -24.01
N ASP A 553 -2.67 17.03 -23.48
CA ASP A 553 -1.95 17.26 -22.22
C ASP A 553 -2.85 17.88 -21.16
N HIS A 554 -4.16 17.76 -21.32
CA HIS A 554 -5.18 18.22 -20.39
C HIS A 554 -5.91 17.04 -19.76
N LEU A 555 -6.01 17.05 -18.42
CA LEU A 555 -6.77 16.07 -17.64
C LEU A 555 -7.86 16.80 -16.84
N PRO A 556 -9.11 16.78 -17.30
CA PRO A 556 -10.21 17.28 -16.52
C PRO A 556 -10.56 16.29 -15.41
N LEU A 557 -10.39 16.67 -14.15
CA LEU A 557 -10.85 15.89 -12.99
C LEU A 557 -12.34 16.09 -12.79
N VAL A 558 -13.07 15.01 -13.04
CA VAL A 558 -14.49 14.87 -12.73
C VAL A 558 -14.68 14.27 -11.33
N HIS A 559 -15.86 13.75 -11.05
CA HIS A 559 -16.18 13.13 -9.77
C HIS A 559 -15.26 11.96 -9.45
N ALA A 560 -14.89 11.78 -8.18
CA ALA A 560 -14.25 10.54 -7.72
C ALA A 560 -15.21 9.36 -7.93
N SER A 561 -14.68 8.16 -8.13
CA SER A 561 -15.52 6.96 -8.20
C SER A 561 -16.27 6.76 -6.87
N TYR A 562 -17.40 6.04 -6.90
CA TYR A 562 -18.13 5.73 -5.67
C TYR A 562 -17.26 4.93 -4.68
N GLY A 563 -16.44 4.02 -5.19
CA GLY A 563 -15.49 3.26 -4.38
C GLY A 563 -14.44 4.14 -3.69
N ASP A 564 -13.85 5.08 -4.44
CA ASP A 564 -12.90 6.05 -3.87
C ASP A 564 -13.55 6.94 -2.82
N PHE A 565 -14.79 7.40 -3.11
CA PHE A 565 -15.56 8.19 -2.16
C PHE A 565 -15.86 7.42 -0.87
N LEU A 566 -16.19 6.14 -0.98
CA LEU A 566 -16.44 5.27 0.16
C LEU A 566 -15.19 5.12 1.04
N GLN A 567 -14.02 4.98 0.44
CA GLN A 567 -12.75 4.94 1.17
C GLN A 567 -12.45 6.26 1.89
N MET A 568 -12.69 7.39 1.23
CA MET A 568 -12.55 8.71 1.85
C MET A 568 -13.55 8.92 2.99
N ALA A 569 -14.75 8.36 2.88
CA ALA A 569 -15.83 8.53 3.86
C ALA A 569 -15.63 7.68 5.14
N ARG A 570 -15.08 6.45 5.00
CA ARG A 570 -14.91 5.50 6.11
C ARG A 570 -14.22 6.09 7.35
N PRO A 571 -13.08 6.78 7.24
CA PRO A 571 -12.40 7.36 8.41
C PRO A 571 -13.08 8.62 8.95
N GLN A 572 -14.02 9.23 8.23
CA GLN A 572 -14.60 10.53 8.55
C GLN A 572 -16.03 10.45 9.09
N LEU A 573 -16.78 9.43 8.70
CA LEU A 573 -18.20 9.28 9.08
C LEU A 573 -18.40 8.18 10.13
N PRO A 574 -19.38 8.34 11.02
CA PRO A 574 -19.71 7.31 12.03
C PRO A 574 -20.20 6.02 11.35
N LEU A 575 -19.93 4.87 11.97
CA LEU A 575 -20.33 3.56 11.47
C LEU A 575 -21.83 3.45 11.16
N ALA A 576 -22.68 4.04 12.01
CA ALA A 576 -24.12 4.08 11.79
C ALA A 576 -24.53 4.68 10.44
N PHE A 577 -23.66 5.50 9.84
CA PHE A 577 -23.88 6.07 8.51
C PHE A 577 -23.84 4.98 7.42
N PHE A 578 -22.97 3.99 7.57
CA PHE A 578 -22.73 2.91 6.60
C PHE A 578 -23.73 1.76 6.71
N GLN A 579 -24.48 1.66 7.80
CA GLN A 579 -25.52 0.62 7.97
C GLN A 579 -26.69 0.78 6.99
N ALA A 580 -26.91 1.98 6.46
CA ALA A 580 -27.94 2.27 5.45
C ALA A 580 -27.26 2.62 4.12
N ARG A 581 -27.13 1.63 3.21
CA ARG A 581 -26.48 1.77 1.88
C ARG A 581 -26.98 2.98 1.09
N ASP A 582 -28.30 3.22 1.10
CA ASP A 582 -28.91 4.35 0.40
C ASP A 582 -28.50 5.70 0.93
N ARG A 583 -28.03 5.76 2.18
CA ARG A 583 -27.60 7.02 2.82
C ARG A 583 -26.25 7.45 2.28
N VAL A 584 -25.30 6.54 2.16
CA VAL A 584 -23.98 6.81 1.60
C VAL A 584 -24.08 7.13 0.10
N ARG A 585 -24.92 6.40 -0.64
CA ARG A 585 -25.16 6.67 -2.07
C ARG A 585 -25.80 8.05 -2.30
N ARG A 586 -26.75 8.44 -1.47
CA ARG A 586 -27.35 9.80 -1.52
C ARG A 586 -26.31 10.87 -1.20
N LEU A 587 -25.45 10.64 -0.21
CA LEU A 587 -24.36 11.56 0.10
C LEU A 587 -23.38 11.71 -1.07
N TYR A 588 -22.97 10.58 -1.67
CA TYR A 588 -22.11 10.57 -2.86
C TYR A 588 -22.74 11.38 -4.01
N ALA A 589 -24.00 11.10 -4.32
CA ALA A 589 -24.72 11.81 -5.38
C ALA A 589 -24.85 13.32 -5.07
N THR A 590 -25.09 13.69 -3.81
CA THR A 590 -25.20 15.08 -3.39
C THR A 590 -23.88 15.84 -3.48
N LEU A 591 -22.80 15.23 -3.00
CA LEU A 591 -21.46 15.85 -2.98
C LEU A 591 -20.70 15.64 -4.28
N HIS A 592 -21.25 14.88 -5.24
CA HIS A 592 -20.59 14.56 -6.51
C HIS A 592 -19.16 14.03 -6.30
N GLY A 593 -18.96 13.15 -5.31
CA GLY A 593 -17.64 12.58 -4.99
C GLY A 593 -16.58 13.61 -4.53
N ASN A 594 -17.00 14.79 -4.07
CA ASN A 594 -16.08 15.86 -3.65
C ASN A 594 -15.51 15.57 -2.25
N GLY A 595 -14.19 15.34 -2.17
CA GLY A 595 -13.52 15.01 -0.90
C GLY A 595 -13.54 16.16 0.12
N ARG A 596 -13.42 17.41 -0.31
CA ARG A 596 -13.52 18.58 0.60
C ARG A 596 -14.94 18.73 1.12
N GLY A 597 -15.92 18.56 0.25
CA GLY A 597 -17.35 18.58 0.64
C GLY A 597 -17.65 17.49 1.67
N LEU A 598 -17.09 16.30 1.50
CA LEU A 598 -17.20 15.21 2.46
C LEU A 598 -16.60 15.57 3.81
N THR A 599 -15.40 16.16 3.86
CA THR A 599 -14.74 16.56 5.11
C THR A 599 -15.58 17.60 5.87
N PHE A 600 -16.11 18.59 5.17
CA PHE A 600 -16.97 19.60 5.80
C PHE A 600 -18.32 19.02 6.22
N PHE A 601 -18.91 18.15 5.41
CA PHE A 601 -20.14 17.44 5.79
C PHE A 601 -19.93 16.60 7.05
N ALA A 602 -18.86 15.81 7.10
CA ALA A 602 -18.53 14.97 8.26
C ALA A 602 -18.36 15.81 9.55
N ALA A 603 -17.68 16.95 9.45
CA ALA A 603 -17.53 17.88 10.58
C ALA A 603 -18.87 18.51 10.98
N ALA A 604 -19.72 18.87 10.02
CA ALA A 604 -21.01 19.51 10.27
C ALA A 604 -22.00 18.59 11.01
N ILE A 605 -21.94 17.27 10.74
CA ILE A 605 -22.90 16.30 11.31
C ILE A 605 -22.49 15.72 12.67
N GLN A 606 -21.30 16.02 13.18
CA GLN A 606 -20.74 15.37 14.39
C GLN A 606 -21.70 15.37 15.60
N ASN A 607 -22.55 16.37 15.73
CA ASN A 607 -23.49 16.54 16.86
C ASN A 607 -24.95 16.65 16.41
N MET A 608 -25.28 16.24 15.19
CA MET A 608 -26.63 16.34 14.66
C MET A 608 -27.48 15.11 14.97
N ALA A 609 -28.76 15.31 15.23
CA ALA A 609 -29.73 14.21 15.21
C ALA A 609 -29.95 13.71 13.77
N ILE A 610 -30.30 12.42 13.60
CA ILE A 610 -30.49 11.78 12.27
C ILE A 610 -31.49 12.54 11.38
N ALA A 611 -32.57 13.10 11.99
CA ALA A 611 -33.57 13.86 11.24
C ALA A 611 -33.01 15.21 10.73
N GLU A 612 -32.19 15.88 11.53
CA GLU A 612 -31.53 17.14 11.17
C GLU A 612 -30.47 16.92 10.07
N GLU A 613 -29.72 15.83 10.14
CA GLU A 613 -28.78 15.45 9.12
C GLU A 613 -29.46 15.19 7.79
N ALA A 614 -30.59 14.46 7.79
CA ALA A 614 -31.33 14.20 6.56
C ALA A 614 -31.86 15.51 5.93
N ALA A 615 -32.34 16.46 6.76
CA ALA A 615 -32.76 17.77 6.29
C ALA A 615 -31.57 18.60 5.76
N PHE A 616 -30.42 18.52 6.41
CA PHE A 616 -29.19 19.19 5.97
C PHE A 616 -28.73 18.64 4.63
N LEU A 617 -28.69 17.31 4.46
CA LEU A 617 -28.33 16.65 3.20
C LEU A 617 -29.28 17.05 2.06
N ALA A 618 -30.60 17.15 2.34
CA ALA A 618 -31.58 17.60 1.35
C ALA A 618 -31.34 19.05 0.90
N ARG A 619 -30.93 19.93 1.81
CA ARG A 619 -30.57 21.33 1.49
C ARG A 619 -29.28 21.37 0.63
N LEU A 620 -28.26 20.56 0.97
CA LEU A 620 -27.03 20.47 0.19
C LEU A 620 -27.31 19.99 -1.24
N ALA A 621 -28.22 19.04 -1.43
CA ALA A 621 -28.57 18.52 -2.74
C ALA A 621 -29.17 19.57 -3.71
N GLN A 622 -29.69 20.68 -3.19
CA GLN A 622 -30.25 21.79 -3.96
C GLN A 622 -29.20 22.89 -4.27
N ALA A 623 -28.02 22.79 -3.70
CA ALA A 623 -26.97 23.80 -3.79
C ALA A 623 -25.90 23.41 -4.84
N THR A 624 -25.21 24.40 -5.41
CA THR A 624 -24.01 24.14 -6.22
C THR A 624 -22.86 23.65 -5.36
N ILE A 625 -21.88 22.95 -5.94
CA ILE A 625 -20.72 22.40 -5.22
C ILE A 625 -19.97 23.49 -4.41
N GLU A 626 -19.87 24.70 -4.96
CA GLU A 626 -19.22 25.82 -4.28
C GLU A 626 -20.05 26.28 -3.06
N THR A 627 -21.36 26.45 -3.24
CA THR A 627 -22.27 26.83 -2.17
C THR A 627 -22.41 25.74 -1.10
N GLN A 628 -22.28 24.45 -1.45
CA GLN A 628 -22.30 23.35 -0.49
C GLN A 628 -21.18 23.48 0.56
N THR A 629 -19.99 23.88 0.13
CA THR A 629 -18.86 24.11 1.04
C THR A 629 -19.17 25.24 2.03
N ASP A 630 -19.70 26.35 1.54
CA ASP A 630 -20.07 27.50 2.38
C ASP A 630 -21.19 27.17 3.36
N MET A 631 -22.18 26.41 2.92
CA MET A 631 -23.28 25.93 3.77
C MET A 631 -22.76 25.00 4.88
N ALA A 632 -21.85 24.10 4.58
CA ALA A 632 -21.25 23.20 5.56
C ALA A 632 -20.40 23.97 6.58
N LEU A 633 -19.61 24.95 6.12
CA LEU A 633 -18.85 25.85 7.00
C LEU A 633 -19.76 26.68 7.90
N ALA A 634 -20.83 27.26 7.35
CA ALA A 634 -21.81 27.99 8.14
C ALA A 634 -22.46 27.13 9.24
N GLN A 635 -22.75 25.87 8.92
CA GLN A 635 -23.28 24.90 9.88
C GLN A 635 -22.28 24.57 10.98
N ILE A 636 -20.98 24.34 10.63
CA ILE A 636 -19.89 24.13 11.60
C ILE A 636 -19.79 25.34 12.53
N MET A 637 -19.80 26.57 11.97
CA MET A 637 -19.69 27.80 12.73
C MET A 637 -20.82 27.96 13.78
N GLN A 638 -22.05 27.55 13.46
CA GLN A 638 -23.16 27.58 14.39
C GLN A 638 -22.97 26.68 15.63
N HIS A 639 -22.19 25.62 15.52
CA HIS A 639 -21.92 24.69 16.63
C HIS A 639 -20.67 25.02 17.45
N LEU A 640 -19.89 26.03 17.04
CA LEU A 640 -18.71 26.46 17.79
C LEU A 640 -19.08 27.37 18.95
N ALA A 641 -18.32 27.29 20.04
CA ALA A 641 -18.44 28.24 21.14
C ALA A 641 -18.22 29.67 20.65
N PRO A 642 -18.94 30.68 21.23
CA PRO A 642 -18.84 32.07 20.80
C PRO A 642 -17.42 32.64 20.77
N THR A 643 -16.56 32.20 21.69
CA THR A 643 -15.13 32.56 21.74
C THR A 643 -14.35 32.01 20.55
N ALA A 644 -14.62 30.78 20.13
CA ALA A 644 -14.00 30.15 18.96
C ALA A 644 -14.48 30.80 17.64
N GLN A 645 -15.78 31.15 17.55
CA GLN A 645 -16.33 31.91 16.42
C GLN A 645 -15.65 33.28 16.30
N ALA A 646 -15.52 34.01 17.41
CA ALA A 646 -14.86 35.31 17.44
C ALA A 646 -13.37 35.23 17.03
N LEU A 647 -12.68 34.15 17.43
CA LEU A 647 -11.30 33.90 17.03
C LEU A 647 -11.20 33.66 15.54
N LEU A 648 -12.03 32.78 14.98
CA LEU A 648 -12.04 32.45 13.54
C LEU A 648 -12.39 33.69 12.69
N HIS A 649 -13.29 34.56 13.11
CA HIS A 649 -13.58 35.80 12.42
C HIS A 649 -12.39 36.78 12.42
N ARG A 650 -11.48 36.68 13.39
CA ARG A 650 -10.27 37.54 13.47
C ARG A 650 -9.08 36.98 12.76
N LEU A 651 -9.01 35.66 12.49
CA LEU A 651 -7.88 35.02 11.80
C LEU A 651 -7.53 35.65 10.45
N PRO A 652 -8.49 36.06 9.59
CA PRO A 652 -8.15 36.74 8.35
C PRO A 652 -7.38 38.05 8.54
N ALA A 653 -7.59 38.76 9.64
CA ALA A 653 -6.92 40.03 9.98
C ALA A 653 -5.44 39.82 10.36
N TYR A 654 -5.02 38.60 10.72
CA TYR A 654 -3.64 38.27 11.06
C TYR A 654 -2.85 37.64 9.89
N GLN A 655 -3.49 37.43 8.74
CA GLN A 655 -2.84 36.87 7.53
C GLN A 655 -2.26 37.96 6.60
N THR A 656 -2.46 39.23 6.93
CA THR A 656 -1.77 40.36 6.29
C THR A 656 -0.74 40.92 7.27
N PRO A 657 0.56 40.91 6.92
CA PRO A 657 1.57 41.59 7.73
C PRO A 657 1.33 43.08 7.82
#